data_97f36608610b67a9912d877530986ea3
#
_entry.id   97f36608610b67a9912d877530986ea3
#
_cell.length_a   1.000
_cell.length_b   1.000
_cell.length_c   1.000
_cell.angle_alpha   90.00
_cell.angle_beta   90.00
_cell.angle_gamma   90.00
#
_symmetry.space_group_name_H-M   'P 1'
#
loop_
_entity.id
_entity.type
_entity.pdbx_description
1 polymer ?
#
loop_
_entity_poly.entity_id
_entity_poly.type
_entity_poly.pdbx_seq_one_letter_code
_entity_poly.pdbx_strand_id
1 'polypeptide(L)'
;MSNHPRGWKLLLLPAVVAIAVIAASVSTGSANAAHYVSVSQGAGAAALAGYTPFSPTDPSTPETVTFVLNARNESQLESLVGAGMPGGYLTVKQFAATYGQTSTVVNGIESYLESYGISAHAMPDDLDIETTGTAGEYNNAFQIIQQDYSVPSEGAHGNHGHGQGTIIVHGSSQNPKVPAEWGPYIMAILGLSNYPTQQSDMVGTADGVKPSGLNNTALFPADFAARYDLGPVTKAGGTGTGRTIGIVTLAADRPDVVSQFWSAIGLKGQQASTRRIKTINVDGGPGAPNESAGSDETSLDMEQSGGLAPGANLSVYQAPNTDAGFADAFYQAASDNVADTVSASWGESETIIRAFQNVGLEDLNYAQAFNQAFLEMGAQGQSMFLSSGDSGAYPASRDFGSTDRTAGNPDDSPWATSSGGTTLPGPFDVHGHTFDFPAERTWAWDYLWPVRSVDLGESEVDYAESHVVGSGGGYSGIFPMPAYQQGVTGTSNFRAVEYLKPTDYSTTNPYFGFDFGVSLPYNWAFNPTPPVTGGQGSNRATPDLSADADPETGYLVLYTFGDSTDPSAPPSYEQFGGTSFVAPQLNGATAAIDSLLGQRVGFWNPAIYKFATSGNSPFTPLDATGTGNDNLYYTGYKGNIYNVGSGLGTPDLAKLASDFGTLGQ
;
A
#
# COMPACT_ATOMS: atom_id res chain seq x y z
N MET A 1 -22.28 55.88 -39.60
CA MET A 1 -21.11 56.09 -40.46
C MET A 1 -20.08 55.03 -40.14
N SER A 2 -19.78 54.26 -41.12
CA SER A 2 -18.68 53.35 -41.46
C SER A 2 -18.24 52.31 -40.41
N ASN A 3 -18.67 51.14 -40.55
CA ASN A 3 -18.11 49.91 -41.16
C ASN A 3 -16.59 49.77 -41.05
N HIS A 4 -16.11 48.71 -40.34
CA HIS A 4 -15.46 47.58 -41.02
C HIS A 4 -15.18 46.41 -40.04
N PRO A 5 -15.42 45.13 -40.47
CA PRO A 5 -15.13 43.95 -39.67
C PRO A 5 -13.69 43.50 -39.94
N ARG A 6 -12.98 43.06 -38.90
CA ARG A 6 -11.70 42.36 -39.04
C ARG A 6 -11.90 40.87 -38.90
N GLY A 7 -11.68 40.19 -40.03
CA GLY A 7 -11.71 38.74 -40.11
C GLY A 7 -10.57 38.09 -39.38
N TRP A 8 -10.88 37.03 -38.71
CA TRP A 8 -9.91 36.10 -38.10
C TRP A 8 -9.42 35.14 -39.18
N LYS A 9 -8.10 35.14 -39.41
CA LYS A 9 -7.45 34.13 -40.24
C LYS A 9 -7.13 32.94 -39.37
N LEU A 10 -7.79 31.80 -39.64
CA LEU A 10 -7.32 30.47 -39.18
C LEU A 10 -5.97 30.22 -39.82
N LEU A 11 -4.96 30.00 -38.98
CA LEU A 11 -3.69 29.40 -39.38
C LEU A 11 -3.79 27.88 -39.14
N LEU A 12 -4.03 27.17 -40.23
CA LEU A 12 -3.85 25.73 -40.31
C LEU A 12 -2.36 25.44 -40.38
N LEU A 13 -1.82 24.79 -39.36
CA LEU A 13 -0.50 24.15 -39.44
C LEU A 13 -0.66 22.79 -40.13
N PRO A 14 0.17 22.47 -41.11
CA PRO A 14 0.12 21.17 -41.78
C PRO A 14 0.82 20.11 -40.92
N ALA A 15 0.10 19.01 -40.66
CA ALA A 15 0.71 17.79 -40.14
C ALA A 15 1.73 17.26 -41.16
N VAL A 16 2.98 17.21 -40.76
CA VAL A 16 4.03 16.56 -41.55
C VAL A 16 3.98 15.08 -41.28
N VAL A 17 3.36 14.34 -42.19
CA VAL A 17 3.49 12.87 -42.24
C VAL A 17 4.84 12.57 -42.92
N ALA A 18 5.81 12.12 -42.16
CA ALA A 18 7.06 11.62 -42.67
C ALA A 18 6.88 10.19 -43.23
N ILE A 19 6.72 10.09 -44.55
CA ILE A 19 6.82 8.79 -45.25
C ILE A 19 8.31 8.46 -45.37
N ALA A 20 8.79 7.47 -44.63
CA ALA A 20 10.13 6.91 -44.84
C ALA A 20 10.13 6.01 -46.08
N VAL A 21 10.77 6.47 -47.15
CA VAL A 21 11.11 5.65 -48.32
C VAL A 21 12.32 4.80 -47.96
N ILE A 22 12.13 3.48 -47.86
CA ILE A 22 13.22 2.52 -47.67
C ILE A 22 13.91 2.33 -49.04
N ALA A 23 15.11 2.90 -49.18
CA ALA A 23 16.02 2.52 -50.25
C ALA A 23 16.87 1.35 -49.75
N ALA A 24 16.64 0.16 -50.29
CA ALA A 24 17.47 -1.01 -50.01
C ALA A 24 18.81 -0.84 -50.70
N SER A 25 19.85 -0.51 -49.94
CA SER A 25 21.25 -0.68 -50.38
C SER A 25 21.83 -1.91 -49.67
N VAL A 26 22.10 -2.94 -50.42
CA VAL A 26 22.86 -4.11 -49.98
C VAL A 26 24.29 -3.67 -49.72
N SER A 27 24.70 -3.57 -48.45
CA SER A 27 26.09 -3.49 -48.04
C SER A 27 26.42 -4.67 -47.14
N THR A 28 27.37 -5.45 -47.59
CA THR A 28 28.00 -6.55 -46.87
C THR A 28 28.74 -6.04 -45.64
N GLY A 29 28.40 -6.61 -44.47
CA GLY A 29 29.20 -6.49 -43.23
C GLY A 29 28.91 -5.26 -42.41
N SER A 30 27.75 -5.22 -41.74
CA SER A 30 27.56 -4.41 -40.53
C SER A 30 27.23 -5.36 -39.37
N ALA A 31 28.01 -5.23 -38.29
CA ALA A 31 27.54 -5.70 -36.99
C ALA A 31 26.11 -5.16 -36.82
N ASN A 32 25.13 -6.00 -36.52
CA ASN A 32 23.79 -5.56 -36.19
C ASN A 32 23.92 -4.52 -35.09
N ALA A 33 23.59 -3.26 -35.39
CA ALA A 33 23.40 -2.29 -34.33
C ALA A 33 22.31 -2.86 -33.41
N ALA A 34 22.62 -3.08 -32.14
CA ALA A 34 21.66 -3.62 -31.19
C ALA A 34 20.42 -2.72 -31.23
N HIS A 35 19.28 -3.32 -31.51
CA HIS A 35 18.01 -2.60 -31.49
C HIS A 35 17.58 -2.53 -30.02
N TYR A 36 17.32 -1.32 -29.53
CA TYR A 36 16.89 -1.06 -28.16
C TYR A 36 15.42 -0.66 -28.15
N VAL A 37 14.72 -1.02 -27.06
CA VAL A 37 13.35 -0.61 -26.74
C VAL A 37 13.31 0.05 -25.37
N SER A 38 12.39 1.00 -25.18
CA SER A 38 12.16 1.59 -23.87
C SER A 38 11.31 0.66 -23.01
N VAL A 39 11.59 0.66 -21.71
CA VAL A 39 10.85 -0.08 -20.68
C VAL A 39 10.40 0.93 -19.63
N SER A 40 9.31 0.67 -18.94
CA SER A 40 8.80 1.49 -17.86
C SER A 40 9.75 1.49 -16.66
N GLN A 41 9.68 2.54 -15.86
CA GLN A 41 10.39 2.67 -14.59
C GLN A 41 9.41 3.06 -13.49
N GLY A 42 9.83 3.03 -12.22
CA GLY A 42 8.97 3.25 -11.08
C GLY A 42 8.46 4.69 -10.91
N ALA A 43 7.47 4.84 -10.06
CA ALA A 43 6.82 6.12 -9.74
C ALA A 43 7.78 7.14 -9.14
N GLY A 44 8.80 6.71 -8.38
CA GLY A 44 9.82 7.57 -7.81
C GLY A 44 10.59 8.37 -8.87
N ALA A 45 10.90 7.74 -10.02
CA ALA A 45 11.53 8.44 -11.13
C ALA A 45 10.56 9.45 -11.79
N ALA A 46 9.29 9.08 -11.92
CA ALA A 46 8.26 9.95 -12.48
C ALA A 46 7.97 11.16 -11.61
N ALA A 47 8.02 11.03 -10.29
CA ALA A 47 7.83 12.11 -9.33
C ALA A 47 8.82 13.27 -9.53
N LEU A 48 10.01 13.00 -10.07
CA LEU A 48 11.03 14.02 -10.33
C LEU A 48 10.69 14.95 -11.50
N ALA A 49 9.68 14.66 -12.31
CA ALA A 49 9.32 15.47 -13.47
C ALA A 49 8.93 16.91 -13.12
N GLY A 50 8.41 17.15 -11.92
CA GLY A 50 8.08 18.49 -11.41
C GLY A 50 9.27 19.27 -10.90
N TYR A 51 10.44 18.68 -10.72
CA TYR A 51 11.61 19.30 -10.12
C TYR A 51 12.70 19.63 -11.14
N THR A 52 13.49 20.66 -10.84
CA THR A 52 14.63 21.05 -11.67
C THR A 52 15.91 20.41 -11.14
N PRO A 53 16.61 19.60 -11.93
CA PRO A 53 17.89 19.02 -11.52
C PRO A 53 18.95 20.13 -11.35
N PHE A 54 19.88 19.95 -10.41
CA PHE A 54 20.95 20.91 -10.18
C PHE A 54 22.35 20.38 -10.51
N SER A 55 22.55 19.07 -10.59
CA SER A 55 23.79 18.42 -11.06
C SER A 55 23.54 17.06 -11.68
N PRO A 56 24.43 16.55 -12.54
CA PRO A 56 24.45 15.12 -12.85
C PRO A 56 24.78 14.33 -11.59
N THR A 57 24.17 13.16 -11.42
CA THR A 57 24.50 12.22 -10.33
C THR A 57 25.95 11.74 -10.50
N ASP A 58 26.68 11.64 -9.37
CA ASP A 58 28.06 11.13 -9.39
C ASP A 58 28.07 9.71 -9.96
N PRO A 59 28.80 9.42 -11.05
CA PRO A 59 28.83 8.11 -11.66
C PRO A 59 29.27 6.97 -10.72
N SER A 60 29.88 7.28 -9.59
CA SER A 60 30.30 6.28 -8.58
C SER A 60 29.26 6.04 -7.50
N THR A 61 28.12 6.74 -7.52
CA THR A 61 27.04 6.55 -6.56
C THR A 61 26.54 5.08 -6.63
N PRO A 62 26.57 4.33 -5.52
CA PRO A 62 26.02 2.98 -5.48
C PRO A 62 24.50 3.00 -5.60
N GLU A 63 23.94 2.09 -6.38
CA GLU A 63 22.51 1.94 -6.59
C GLU A 63 22.09 0.47 -6.56
N THR A 64 20.86 0.23 -6.11
CA THR A 64 20.14 -1.03 -6.25
C THR A 64 18.99 -0.81 -7.21
N VAL A 65 18.88 -1.65 -8.23
CA VAL A 65 17.84 -1.58 -9.26
C VAL A 65 17.28 -2.98 -9.48
N THR A 66 15.97 -3.06 -9.56
CA THR A 66 15.23 -4.31 -9.71
C THR A 66 14.59 -4.42 -11.08
N PHE A 67 14.67 -5.62 -11.65
CA PHE A 67 13.97 -5.99 -12.88
C PHE A 67 12.82 -6.91 -12.56
N VAL A 68 11.61 -6.40 -12.63
CA VAL A 68 10.41 -7.23 -12.54
C VAL A 68 10.10 -7.80 -13.93
N LEU A 69 9.99 -9.12 -14.03
CA LEU A 69 9.73 -9.84 -15.28
C LEU A 69 8.26 -10.25 -15.36
N ASN A 70 7.71 -10.26 -16.57
CA ASN A 70 6.34 -10.72 -16.80
C ASN A 70 6.19 -12.21 -16.49
N ALA A 71 5.21 -12.59 -15.67
CA ALA A 71 4.88 -13.99 -15.44
C ALA A 71 4.41 -14.68 -16.74
N ARG A 72 4.81 -15.94 -16.90
CA ARG A 72 4.26 -16.79 -17.97
C ARG A 72 2.88 -17.30 -17.57
N ASN A 73 1.99 -17.45 -18.53
CA ASN A 73 0.64 -18.02 -18.30
C ASN A 73 -0.17 -17.30 -17.21
N GLU A 74 0.01 -16.01 -17.05
CA GLU A 74 -0.59 -15.18 -15.98
C GLU A 74 -2.11 -15.37 -15.87
N SER A 75 -2.87 -15.31 -16.97
CA SER A 75 -4.34 -15.51 -16.93
C SER A 75 -4.76 -16.87 -16.40
N GLN A 76 -3.92 -17.91 -16.55
CA GLN A 76 -4.17 -19.21 -15.93
C GLN A 76 -3.94 -19.15 -14.42
N LEU A 77 -2.87 -18.47 -14.00
CA LEU A 77 -2.53 -18.27 -12.61
C LEU A 77 -3.64 -17.50 -11.89
N GLU A 78 -4.08 -16.36 -12.44
CA GLU A 78 -5.22 -15.58 -11.92
C GLU A 78 -6.48 -16.42 -11.76
N SER A 79 -6.79 -17.25 -12.75
CA SER A 79 -7.95 -18.15 -12.70
C SER A 79 -7.85 -19.17 -11.56
N LEU A 80 -6.66 -19.73 -11.31
CA LEU A 80 -6.43 -20.69 -10.25
C LEU A 80 -6.48 -20.05 -8.86
N VAL A 81 -5.82 -18.91 -8.68
CA VAL A 81 -5.82 -18.17 -7.41
C VAL A 81 -7.21 -17.63 -7.11
N GLY A 82 -7.90 -17.06 -8.10
CA GLY A 82 -9.28 -16.61 -7.97
C GLY A 82 -10.28 -17.71 -7.64
N ALA A 83 -9.97 -18.97 -7.97
CA ALA A 83 -10.75 -20.17 -7.59
C ALA A 83 -10.33 -20.75 -6.23
N GLY A 84 -9.38 -20.14 -5.51
CA GLY A 84 -8.88 -20.63 -4.22
C GLY A 84 -7.96 -21.84 -4.33
N MET A 85 -7.20 -21.95 -5.41
CA MET A 85 -6.20 -23.02 -5.63
C MET A 85 -6.75 -24.44 -5.45
N PRO A 86 -7.76 -24.88 -6.21
CA PRO A 86 -8.44 -26.15 -6.01
C PRO A 86 -7.53 -27.38 -6.17
N GLY A 87 -6.32 -27.22 -6.74
CA GLY A 87 -5.29 -28.26 -6.86
C GLY A 87 -4.29 -28.30 -5.71
N GLY A 88 -4.45 -27.45 -4.70
CA GLY A 88 -3.47 -27.21 -3.63
C GLY A 88 -2.44 -26.16 -4.00
N TYR A 89 -1.72 -25.68 -2.98
CA TYR A 89 -0.73 -24.60 -3.12
C TYR A 89 0.56 -25.08 -3.79
N LEU A 90 1.20 -24.19 -4.51
CA LEU A 90 2.47 -24.45 -5.19
C LEU A 90 3.66 -24.21 -4.24
N THR A 91 4.71 -24.98 -4.45
CA THR A 91 6.03 -24.60 -3.92
C THR A 91 6.66 -23.54 -4.86
N VAL A 92 7.61 -22.74 -4.36
CA VAL A 92 8.37 -21.76 -5.17
C VAL A 92 8.92 -22.43 -6.45
N LYS A 93 9.51 -23.61 -6.33
CA LYS A 93 10.04 -24.35 -7.48
C LYS A 93 8.97 -24.73 -8.52
N GLN A 94 7.75 -25.08 -8.07
CA GLN A 94 6.65 -25.40 -8.98
C GLN A 94 6.13 -24.12 -9.64
N PHE A 95 6.06 -23.04 -8.88
CA PHE A 95 5.68 -21.72 -9.37
C PHE A 95 6.66 -21.26 -10.46
N ALA A 96 7.96 -21.16 -10.15
CA ALA A 96 9.00 -20.76 -11.11
C ALA A 96 8.97 -21.59 -12.38
N ALA A 97 8.85 -22.93 -12.28
CA ALA A 97 8.81 -23.83 -13.42
C ALA A 97 7.63 -23.54 -14.38
N THR A 98 6.48 -23.07 -13.84
CA THR A 98 5.23 -22.87 -14.60
C THR A 98 5.02 -21.42 -15.02
N TYR A 99 5.31 -20.49 -14.11
CA TYR A 99 4.97 -19.07 -14.22
C TYR A 99 6.17 -18.14 -14.24
N GLY A 100 7.30 -18.48 -13.62
CA GLY A 100 8.56 -17.74 -13.71
C GLY A 100 9.13 -17.72 -15.14
N GLN A 101 10.01 -16.82 -15.46
CA GLN A 101 10.67 -16.75 -16.76
C GLN A 101 11.60 -17.94 -17.00
N THR A 102 11.94 -18.17 -18.25
CA THR A 102 12.86 -19.26 -18.57
C THR A 102 14.30 -18.87 -18.23
N SER A 103 15.12 -19.87 -17.86
CA SER A 103 16.56 -19.65 -17.61
C SER A 103 17.30 -18.99 -18.79
N THR A 104 16.81 -19.14 -20.01
CA THR A 104 17.38 -18.45 -21.19
C THR A 104 17.16 -16.94 -21.10
N VAL A 105 15.97 -16.50 -20.66
CA VAL A 105 15.64 -15.08 -20.49
C VAL A 105 16.39 -14.53 -19.29
N VAL A 106 16.27 -15.18 -18.13
CA VAL A 106 16.90 -14.74 -16.88
C VAL A 106 18.42 -14.61 -17.05
N ASN A 107 19.10 -15.69 -17.45
CA ASN A 107 20.56 -15.67 -17.65
C ASN A 107 20.99 -14.68 -18.75
N GLY A 108 20.12 -14.42 -19.75
CA GLY A 108 20.40 -13.46 -20.80
C GLY A 108 20.39 -12.02 -20.29
N ILE A 109 19.42 -11.67 -19.44
CA ILE A 109 19.33 -10.36 -18.79
C ILE A 109 20.50 -10.19 -17.80
N GLU A 110 20.76 -11.17 -16.94
CA GLU A 110 21.90 -11.15 -16.03
C GLU A 110 23.22 -10.93 -16.78
N SER A 111 23.49 -11.70 -17.84
CA SER A 111 24.72 -11.57 -18.65
C SER A 111 24.82 -10.20 -19.34
N TYR A 112 23.68 -9.62 -19.75
CA TYR A 112 23.65 -8.28 -20.32
C TYR A 112 24.10 -7.25 -19.26
N LEU A 113 23.54 -7.30 -18.06
CA LEU A 113 23.86 -6.40 -16.96
C LEU A 113 25.32 -6.54 -16.50
N GLU A 114 25.78 -7.78 -16.32
CA GLU A 114 27.17 -8.09 -15.96
C GLU A 114 28.18 -7.53 -16.98
N SER A 115 27.79 -7.44 -18.27
CA SER A 115 28.66 -6.86 -19.31
C SER A 115 28.94 -5.36 -19.12
N TYR A 116 28.13 -4.67 -18.30
CA TYR A 116 28.30 -3.28 -17.90
C TYR A 116 28.92 -3.12 -16.49
N GLY A 117 29.20 -4.22 -15.79
CA GLY A 117 29.77 -4.21 -14.44
C GLY A 117 28.71 -4.32 -13.33
N ILE A 118 27.43 -4.42 -13.69
CA ILE A 118 26.30 -4.53 -12.76
C ILE A 118 26.22 -5.99 -12.27
N SER A 119 26.20 -6.20 -10.95
CA SER A 119 25.92 -7.52 -10.36
C SER A 119 24.42 -7.78 -10.45
N ALA A 120 24.01 -8.95 -10.94
CA ALA A 120 22.62 -9.33 -11.09
C ALA A 120 22.36 -10.72 -10.48
N HIS A 121 21.24 -10.88 -9.82
CA HIS A 121 20.85 -12.13 -9.17
C HIS A 121 19.33 -12.31 -9.19
N ALA A 122 18.87 -13.33 -9.91
CA ALA A 122 17.45 -13.65 -9.96
C ALA A 122 16.98 -14.33 -8.69
N MET A 123 15.80 -13.94 -8.21
CA MET A 123 15.12 -14.62 -7.13
C MET A 123 14.64 -16.02 -7.52
N PRO A 124 14.36 -16.91 -6.55
CA PRO A 124 13.99 -18.31 -6.82
C PRO A 124 12.71 -18.52 -7.63
N ASP A 125 11.87 -17.49 -7.78
CA ASP A 125 10.64 -17.48 -8.59
C ASP A 125 10.87 -17.24 -10.07
N ASP A 126 12.08 -16.77 -10.47
CA ASP A 126 12.44 -16.35 -11.84
C ASP A 126 11.56 -15.16 -12.35
N LEU A 127 11.05 -14.31 -11.46
CA LEU A 127 10.25 -13.12 -11.79
C LEU A 127 10.90 -11.82 -11.36
N ASP A 128 11.84 -11.88 -10.44
CA ASP A 128 12.55 -10.72 -9.95
C ASP A 128 14.06 -10.92 -10.07
N ILE A 129 14.77 -9.88 -10.53
CA ILE A 129 16.23 -9.86 -10.63
C ILE A 129 16.75 -8.64 -9.88
N GLU A 130 17.24 -8.88 -8.67
CA GLU A 130 17.94 -7.87 -7.89
C GLU A 130 19.29 -7.53 -8.51
N THR A 131 19.61 -6.25 -8.63
CA THR A 131 20.87 -5.81 -9.19
C THR A 131 21.54 -4.72 -8.37
N THR A 132 22.87 -4.75 -8.32
CA THR A 132 23.67 -3.72 -7.67
C THR A 132 24.78 -3.24 -8.58
N GLY A 133 24.93 -1.93 -8.66
CA GLY A 133 25.92 -1.28 -9.52
C GLY A 133 26.13 0.17 -9.11
N THR A 134 26.62 0.97 -10.03
CA THR A 134 26.81 2.40 -9.87
C THR A 134 25.94 3.17 -10.87
N ALA A 135 25.59 4.42 -10.56
CA ALA A 135 24.85 5.32 -11.46
C ALA A 135 25.47 5.35 -12.87
N GLY A 136 26.79 5.36 -12.96
CA GLY A 136 27.50 5.36 -14.24
C GLY A 136 27.33 4.07 -15.04
N GLU A 137 27.28 2.91 -14.38
CA GLU A 137 27.04 1.61 -15.01
C GLU A 137 25.61 1.51 -15.52
N TYR A 138 24.62 1.91 -14.71
CA TYR A 138 23.21 1.95 -15.13
C TYR A 138 22.96 2.96 -16.23
N ASN A 139 23.56 4.17 -16.16
CA ASN A 139 23.46 5.17 -17.23
C ASN A 139 23.95 4.60 -18.57
N ASN A 140 25.05 3.85 -18.55
CA ASN A 140 25.60 3.22 -19.76
C ASN A 140 24.74 2.05 -20.25
N ALA A 141 24.28 1.18 -19.34
CA ALA A 141 23.47 0.02 -19.69
C ALA A 141 22.12 0.44 -20.31
N PHE A 142 21.48 1.47 -19.73
CA PHE A 142 20.13 1.85 -20.12
C PHE A 142 20.04 3.07 -21.03
N GLN A 143 21.17 3.68 -21.39
CA GLN A 143 21.21 4.90 -22.23
C GLN A 143 20.39 6.05 -21.65
N ILE A 144 20.48 6.25 -20.35
CA ILE A 144 19.86 7.33 -19.59
C ILE A 144 20.91 8.26 -19.00
N ILE A 145 20.47 9.37 -18.42
CA ILE A 145 21.31 10.28 -17.62
C ILE A 145 20.55 10.53 -16.31
N GLN A 146 21.14 10.06 -15.23
CA GLN A 146 20.64 10.36 -13.89
C GLN A 146 21.14 11.72 -13.42
N GLN A 147 20.30 12.43 -12.70
CA GLN A 147 20.55 13.77 -12.19
C GLN A 147 20.11 13.88 -10.74
N ASP A 148 20.72 14.79 -9.98
CA ASP A 148 20.38 15.07 -8.59
C ASP A 148 19.35 16.20 -8.52
N TYR A 149 18.38 16.01 -7.63
CA TYR A 149 17.28 16.93 -7.38
C TYR A 149 17.23 17.27 -5.88
N SER A 150 16.87 18.51 -5.57
CA SER A 150 16.53 18.92 -4.21
C SER A 150 15.01 18.92 -4.08
N VAL A 151 14.50 18.02 -3.27
CA VAL A 151 13.05 17.83 -3.07
C VAL A 151 12.69 18.05 -1.59
N PRO A 152 11.46 18.48 -1.25
CA PRO A 152 11.03 18.56 0.13
C PRO A 152 11.20 17.20 0.83
N SER A 153 11.73 17.20 2.05
CA SER A 153 11.64 16.03 2.91
C SER A 153 10.23 15.97 3.47
N GLU A 154 9.33 15.27 2.80
CA GLU A 154 8.06 14.93 3.40
C GLU A 154 8.33 13.81 4.38
N GLY A 155 8.00 14.07 5.64
CA GLY A 155 8.15 13.06 6.67
C GLY A 155 7.32 11.82 6.27
N ALA A 156 7.89 10.64 6.46
CA ALA A 156 7.23 9.34 6.27
C ALA A 156 5.98 9.14 7.17
N HIS A 157 5.54 10.18 7.84
CA HIS A 157 4.42 10.17 8.77
C HIS A 157 3.19 10.83 8.15
N GLY A 158 2.12 10.07 8.05
CA GLY A 158 0.78 10.52 7.68
C GLY A 158 0.15 11.56 8.62
N ASN A 159 0.91 12.11 9.54
CA ASN A 159 0.56 13.26 10.35
C ASN A 159 1.14 14.52 9.71
N HIS A 160 0.31 15.35 9.15
CA HIS A 160 0.40 16.73 8.69
C HIS A 160 1.56 17.63 9.19
N GLY A 161 2.67 17.05 9.61
CA GLY A 161 3.91 17.73 9.92
C GLY A 161 4.73 17.89 8.65
N HIS A 162 4.59 19.02 7.96
CA HIS A 162 5.55 19.46 6.95
C HIS A 162 6.96 19.40 7.55
N GLY A 163 7.70 18.35 7.24
CA GLY A 163 9.12 18.30 7.56
C GLY A 163 9.78 19.53 6.92
N GLN A 164 10.26 20.45 7.76
CA GLN A 164 10.96 21.66 7.28
C GLN A 164 12.36 21.28 6.83
N GLY A 165 12.48 20.60 5.68
CA GLY A 165 13.77 20.21 5.14
C GLY A 165 13.70 19.93 3.65
N THR A 166 14.88 19.75 3.06
CA THR A 166 15.03 19.23 1.71
C THR A 166 15.97 18.04 1.77
N ILE A 167 15.69 17.00 1.00
CA ILE A 167 16.58 15.88 0.74
C ILE A 167 17.11 15.97 -0.69
N ILE A 168 18.25 15.34 -0.92
CA ILE A 168 18.79 15.18 -2.27
C ILE A 168 18.47 13.77 -2.72
N VAL A 169 17.80 13.68 -3.83
CA VAL A 169 17.46 12.42 -4.50
C VAL A 169 18.01 12.43 -5.92
N HIS A 170 18.24 11.24 -6.48
CA HIS A 170 18.63 11.11 -7.87
C HIS A 170 17.56 10.40 -8.68
N GLY A 171 17.65 10.50 -10.00
CA GLY A 171 16.79 9.77 -10.93
C GLY A 171 16.93 10.26 -12.37
N SER A 172 16.19 9.63 -13.25
CA SER A 172 16.14 9.99 -14.67
C SER A 172 14.71 10.24 -15.12
N SER A 173 14.50 11.36 -15.85
CA SER A 173 13.24 11.62 -16.55
C SER A 173 13.12 10.84 -17.88
N GLN A 174 14.12 10.02 -18.23
CA GLN A 174 14.14 9.23 -19.45
C GLN A 174 13.90 7.77 -19.10
N ASN A 175 12.97 7.13 -19.80
CA ASN A 175 12.75 5.70 -19.66
C ASN A 175 14.01 4.91 -20.08
N PRO A 176 14.39 3.88 -19.30
CA PRO A 176 15.53 3.03 -19.60
C PRO A 176 15.33 2.28 -20.92
N LYS A 177 16.40 2.04 -21.64
CA LYS A 177 16.42 1.29 -22.89
C LYS A 177 17.19 -0.01 -22.72
N VAL A 178 16.57 -1.10 -23.10
CA VAL A 178 17.14 -2.44 -23.07
C VAL A 178 17.21 -3.04 -24.47
N PRO A 179 18.05 -4.06 -24.72
CA PRO A 179 18.04 -4.80 -25.99
C PRO A 179 16.63 -5.32 -26.29
N ALA A 180 16.19 -5.15 -27.54
CA ALA A 180 14.82 -5.51 -27.94
C ALA A 180 14.47 -7.00 -27.75
N GLU A 181 15.48 -7.85 -27.63
CA GLU A 181 15.29 -9.28 -27.33
C GLU A 181 14.79 -9.53 -25.90
N TRP A 182 15.09 -8.64 -24.92
CA TRP A 182 14.69 -8.76 -23.52
C TRP A 182 13.44 -7.92 -23.19
N GLY A 183 13.23 -6.79 -23.87
CA GLY A 183 12.14 -5.87 -23.60
C GLY A 183 10.77 -6.52 -23.39
N PRO A 184 10.32 -7.51 -24.19
CA PRO A 184 9.03 -8.15 -24.02
C PRO A 184 8.87 -8.96 -22.72
N TYR A 185 9.96 -9.28 -22.03
CA TYR A 185 9.95 -10.07 -20.80
C TYR A 185 10.03 -9.21 -19.55
N ILE A 186 10.46 -7.95 -19.68
CA ILE A 186 10.62 -7.01 -18.58
C ILE A 186 9.29 -6.26 -18.38
N MET A 187 8.71 -6.35 -17.20
CA MET A 187 7.53 -5.62 -16.79
C MET A 187 7.90 -4.18 -16.43
N ALA A 188 8.83 -4.03 -15.49
CA ALA A 188 9.32 -2.74 -15.01
C ALA A 188 10.79 -2.81 -14.60
N ILE A 189 11.46 -1.65 -14.60
CA ILE A 189 12.79 -1.45 -14.01
C ILE A 189 12.60 -0.43 -12.88
N LEU A 190 12.81 -0.85 -11.64
CA LEU A 190 12.56 -0.04 -10.43
C LEU A 190 13.89 0.33 -9.76
N GLY A 191 13.96 1.49 -9.11
CA GLY A 191 15.13 1.90 -8.33
C GLY A 191 16.13 2.79 -9.07
N LEU A 192 15.84 3.21 -10.32
CA LEU A 192 16.61 4.26 -10.99
C LEU A 192 16.35 5.67 -10.38
N SER A 193 15.54 5.72 -9.36
CA SER A 193 15.34 6.85 -8.47
C SER A 193 15.25 6.36 -7.04
N ASN A 194 15.80 7.13 -6.13
CA ASN A 194 15.64 6.92 -4.69
C ASN A 194 14.64 7.90 -4.06
N TYR A 195 13.71 8.46 -4.86
CA TYR A 195 12.62 9.27 -4.34
C TYR A 195 11.65 8.39 -3.53
N PRO A 196 11.40 8.70 -2.25
CA PRO A 196 10.48 7.91 -1.43
C PRO A 196 9.03 8.25 -1.80
N THR A 197 8.27 7.29 -2.32
CA THR A 197 6.86 7.46 -2.71
C THR A 197 5.90 6.92 -1.66
N GLN A 198 6.28 5.86 -0.96
CA GLN A 198 5.41 5.15 -0.05
C GLN A 198 5.30 5.86 1.31
N GLN A 199 4.09 5.90 1.86
CA GLN A 199 3.78 6.49 3.14
C GLN A 199 3.20 5.46 4.10
N SER A 200 3.52 5.61 5.40
CA SER A 200 2.92 4.82 6.49
C SER A 200 1.44 5.19 6.66
N ASP A 201 0.60 4.18 6.90
CA ASP A 201 -0.82 4.33 7.19
C ASP A 201 -1.11 4.28 8.70
N MET A 202 -0.27 4.95 9.50
CA MET A 202 -0.45 5.14 10.94
C MET A 202 -0.83 6.57 11.26
N VAL A 203 -1.80 6.76 12.13
CA VAL A 203 -2.29 8.08 12.55
C VAL A 203 -2.23 8.22 14.06
N GLY A 204 -1.64 9.32 14.54
CA GLY A 204 -1.70 9.70 15.95
C GLY A 204 -3.08 10.23 16.35
N THR A 205 -3.35 10.30 17.67
CA THR A 205 -4.55 10.95 18.18
C THR A 205 -4.55 12.43 17.84
N ALA A 206 -5.74 13.02 17.69
CA ALA A 206 -5.91 14.46 17.41
C ALA A 206 -5.21 15.38 18.43
N ASP A 207 -4.86 14.85 19.58
CA ASP A 207 -4.24 15.56 20.69
C ASP A 207 -2.75 15.34 20.82
N GLY A 208 -2.17 14.35 20.13
CA GLY A 208 -0.83 13.87 20.39
C GLY A 208 -0.65 13.43 21.86
N VAL A 209 -1.70 12.86 22.47
CA VAL A 209 -1.67 12.44 23.87
C VAL A 209 -0.70 11.29 24.04
N LYS A 210 0.32 11.50 24.87
CA LYS A 210 1.28 10.46 25.26
C LYS A 210 0.84 9.80 26.55
N PRO A 211 0.30 8.56 26.49
CA PRO A 211 -0.10 7.85 27.70
C PRO A 211 1.11 7.63 28.62
N SER A 212 0.92 7.79 29.91
CA SER A 212 1.95 7.52 30.92
C SER A 212 2.03 6.02 31.27
N GLY A 213 2.28 5.15 30.28
CA GLY A 213 2.40 3.70 30.46
C GLY A 213 1.07 2.94 30.25
N LEU A 214 0.99 1.69 30.70
CA LEU A 214 -0.12 0.76 30.47
C LEU A 214 -1.46 1.10 31.15
N ASN A 215 -1.51 2.15 31.97
CA ASN A 215 -2.71 2.54 32.72
C ASN A 215 -3.46 3.67 31.99
N ASN A 216 -3.92 3.41 30.80
CA ASN A 216 -4.70 4.34 29.99
C ASN A 216 -5.93 3.67 29.37
N THR A 217 -6.65 4.38 28.53
CA THR A 217 -7.83 3.88 27.81
C THR A 217 -7.47 3.24 26.45
N ALA A 218 -6.21 3.30 26.03
CA ALA A 218 -5.76 2.70 24.79
C ALA A 218 -5.89 1.18 24.81
N LEU A 219 -6.17 0.60 23.66
CA LEU A 219 -6.40 -0.82 23.49
C LEU A 219 -5.09 -1.60 23.30
N PHE A 220 -5.19 -2.91 23.45
CA PHE A 220 -4.12 -3.89 23.26
C PHE A 220 -4.57 -4.98 22.29
N PRO A 221 -3.65 -5.85 21.78
CA PRO A 221 -4.01 -6.99 20.95
C PRO A 221 -5.11 -7.88 21.57
N ALA A 222 -5.17 -7.98 22.90
CA ALA A 222 -6.20 -8.74 23.59
C ALA A 222 -7.60 -8.13 23.46
N ASP A 223 -7.71 -6.80 23.34
CA ASP A 223 -8.99 -6.11 23.17
C ASP A 223 -9.51 -6.32 21.74
N PHE A 224 -8.64 -6.28 20.72
CA PHE A 224 -8.97 -6.72 19.37
C PHE A 224 -9.49 -8.17 19.36
N ALA A 225 -8.74 -9.09 19.99
CA ALA A 225 -9.12 -10.49 20.09
C ALA A 225 -10.48 -10.70 20.78
N ALA A 226 -10.81 -9.89 21.77
CA ALA A 226 -12.10 -9.93 22.45
C ALA A 226 -13.22 -9.32 21.59
N ARG A 227 -12.94 -8.23 20.90
CA ARG A 227 -13.92 -7.48 20.09
C ARG A 227 -14.36 -8.28 18.87
N TYR A 228 -13.41 -8.93 18.17
CA TYR A 228 -13.66 -9.67 16.93
C TYR A 228 -13.65 -11.19 17.10
N ASP A 229 -13.90 -11.64 18.32
CA ASP A 229 -14.14 -13.05 18.72
C ASP A 229 -13.00 -14.03 18.33
N LEU A 230 -11.72 -13.61 18.44
CA LEU A 230 -10.57 -14.51 18.28
C LEU A 230 -10.36 -15.42 19.51
N GLY A 231 -10.93 -15.07 20.67
CA GLY A 231 -10.78 -15.81 21.93
C GLY A 231 -11.11 -17.31 21.84
N PRO A 232 -12.16 -17.76 21.16
CA PRO A 232 -12.45 -19.17 20.96
C PRO A 232 -11.37 -19.91 20.17
N VAL A 233 -10.77 -19.28 19.14
CA VAL A 233 -9.65 -19.83 18.36
C VAL A 233 -8.44 -20.07 19.27
N THR A 234 -8.06 -19.06 20.06
CA THR A 234 -6.93 -19.17 21.00
C THR A 234 -7.17 -20.24 22.08
N LYS A 235 -8.39 -20.31 22.63
CA LYS A 235 -8.78 -21.34 23.61
C LYS A 235 -8.75 -22.75 23.03
N ALA A 236 -9.01 -22.91 21.73
CA ALA A 236 -8.93 -24.18 21.03
C ALA A 236 -7.48 -24.59 20.62
N GLY A 237 -6.49 -23.75 20.94
CA GLY A 237 -5.08 -24.01 20.66
C GLY A 237 -4.50 -23.24 19.47
N GLY A 238 -5.29 -22.36 18.83
CA GLY A 238 -4.86 -21.46 17.77
C GLY A 238 -4.02 -20.31 18.33
N THR A 239 -2.73 -20.52 18.46
CA THR A 239 -1.77 -19.58 19.07
C THR A 239 -0.67 -19.13 18.10
N GLY A 240 -0.74 -19.53 16.84
CA GLY A 240 0.32 -19.32 15.85
C GLY A 240 1.48 -20.32 15.96
N THR A 241 1.41 -21.30 16.86
CA THR A 241 2.49 -22.29 17.03
C THR A 241 2.75 -23.05 15.74
N GLY A 242 4.03 -23.05 15.29
CA GLY A 242 4.46 -23.70 14.05
C GLY A 242 4.17 -22.87 12.80
N ARG A 243 3.75 -21.62 12.95
CA ARG A 243 3.50 -20.66 11.86
C ARG A 243 4.52 -19.53 11.88
N THR A 244 4.67 -18.87 10.76
CA THR A 244 5.49 -17.68 10.59
C THR A 244 4.64 -16.56 10.01
N ILE A 245 4.68 -15.40 10.66
CA ILE A 245 4.11 -14.14 10.20
C ILE A 245 5.18 -13.41 9.40
N GLY A 246 4.86 -12.94 8.20
CA GLY A 246 5.67 -12.02 7.41
C GLY A 246 5.21 -10.58 7.65
N ILE A 247 6.15 -9.66 7.70
CA ILE A 247 5.90 -8.22 7.74
C ILE A 247 6.80 -7.60 6.67
N VAL A 248 6.21 -6.89 5.72
CA VAL A 248 6.94 -6.07 4.74
C VAL A 248 6.86 -4.63 5.19
N THR A 249 8.01 -3.99 5.35
CA THR A 249 8.12 -2.63 5.88
C THR A 249 9.28 -1.86 5.26
N LEU A 250 9.17 -0.52 5.26
CA LEU A 250 10.16 0.39 4.68
C LEU A 250 10.95 1.16 5.76
N ALA A 251 10.82 0.74 7.01
CA ALA A 251 11.56 1.31 8.13
C ALA A 251 12.11 0.22 9.05
N ALA A 252 13.17 0.57 9.76
CA ALA A 252 13.81 -0.35 10.69
C ALA A 252 13.18 -0.27 12.08
N ASP A 253 13.19 -1.41 12.79
CA ASP A 253 12.68 -1.53 14.15
C ASP A 253 13.77 -1.99 15.13
N ARG A 254 13.41 -1.93 16.40
CA ARG A 254 14.17 -2.50 17.54
C ARG A 254 13.45 -3.72 18.11
N PRO A 255 13.87 -4.94 17.77
CA PRO A 255 13.24 -6.16 18.29
C PRO A 255 13.22 -6.25 19.82
N ASP A 256 14.14 -5.59 20.50
CA ASP A 256 14.19 -5.51 21.97
C ASP A 256 13.03 -4.68 22.54
N VAL A 257 12.57 -3.62 21.85
CA VAL A 257 11.41 -2.79 22.22
C VAL A 257 10.13 -3.60 22.07
N VAL A 258 9.95 -4.29 20.95
CA VAL A 258 8.81 -5.20 20.71
C VAL A 258 8.73 -6.30 21.78
N SER A 259 9.88 -6.89 22.15
CA SER A 259 9.95 -7.87 23.24
C SER A 259 9.52 -7.27 24.60
N GLN A 260 9.86 -6.00 24.86
CA GLN A 260 9.41 -5.28 26.06
C GLN A 260 7.89 -5.08 26.04
N PHE A 261 7.30 -4.66 24.91
CA PHE A 261 5.86 -4.54 24.76
C PHE A 261 5.16 -5.87 25.04
N TRP A 262 5.57 -6.96 24.38
CA TRP A 262 4.97 -8.28 24.62
C TRP A 262 5.08 -8.73 26.10
N SER A 263 6.21 -8.43 26.75
CA SER A 263 6.36 -8.71 28.19
C SER A 263 5.40 -7.85 29.03
N ALA A 264 5.22 -6.59 28.66
CA ALA A 264 4.35 -5.64 29.36
C ALA A 264 2.87 -6.04 29.28
N ILE A 265 2.41 -6.54 28.12
CA ILE A 265 1.04 -7.07 27.95
C ILE A 265 0.85 -8.48 28.53
N GLY A 266 1.86 -9.04 29.21
CA GLY A 266 1.77 -10.29 29.98
C GLY A 266 2.22 -11.55 29.27
N LEU A 267 2.77 -11.47 28.06
CA LEU A 267 3.40 -12.61 27.38
C LEU A 267 4.69 -13.01 28.11
N LYS A 268 5.06 -14.30 28.10
CA LYS A 268 6.19 -14.82 28.90
C LYS A 268 7.07 -15.79 28.12
N GLY A 269 8.34 -15.83 28.52
CA GLY A 269 9.30 -16.79 27.98
C GLY A 269 9.48 -16.63 26.47
N GLN A 270 9.28 -17.70 25.69
CA GLN A 270 9.43 -17.65 24.24
C GLN A 270 8.43 -16.71 23.57
N GLN A 271 7.25 -16.52 24.11
CA GLN A 271 6.22 -15.65 23.56
C GLN A 271 6.62 -14.17 23.53
N ALA A 272 7.43 -13.73 24.49
CA ALA A 272 7.98 -12.38 24.57
C ALA A 272 9.44 -12.28 24.11
N SER A 273 9.97 -13.29 23.44
CA SER A 273 11.40 -13.35 23.11
C SER A 273 11.70 -12.77 21.73
N THR A 274 12.76 -11.99 21.63
CA THR A 274 13.33 -11.54 20.34
C THR A 274 13.76 -12.71 19.45
N ARG A 275 13.92 -13.92 19.97
CA ARG A 275 14.25 -15.13 19.19
C ARG A 275 13.14 -15.54 18.21
N ARG A 276 11.92 -15.02 18.40
CA ARG A 276 10.82 -15.20 17.45
C ARG A 276 10.98 -14.33 16.19
N ILE A 277 11.79 -13.30 16.26
CA ILE A 277 11.93 -12.28 15.24
C ILE A 277 13.18 -12.57 14.40
N LYS A 278 13.00 -12.67 13.10
CA LYS A 278 14.07 -12.73 12.12
C LYS A 278 13.95 -11.49 11.24
N THR A 279 14.84 -10.54 11.41
CA THR A 279 14.94 -9.39 10.50
C THR A 279 15.70 -9.80 9.24
N ILE A 280 15.17 -9.44 8.08
CA ILE A 280 15.71 -9.68 6.75
C ILE A 280 15.87 -8.31 6.11
N ASN A 281 17.12 -7.90 5.89
CA ASN A 281 17.42 -6.66 5.20
C ASN A 281 17.39 -6.93 3.69
N VAL A 282 16.37 -6.43 3.03
CA VAL A 282 16.24 -6.41 1.58
C VAL A 282 16.96 -5.15 1.09
N ASP A 283 17.74 -5.23 0.04
CA ASP A 283 18.52 -4.12 -0.53
C ASP A 283 19.40 -3.38 0.48
N GLY A 284 19.95 -4.12 1.43
CA GLY A 284 20.76 -3.55 2.52
C GLY A 284 19.95 -2.98 3.69
N GLY A 285 18.62 -2.92 3.56
CA GLY A 285 17.69 -2.47 4.59
C GLY A 285 17.56 -0.95 4.69
N PRO A 286 16.59 -0.44 5.49
CA PRO A 286 16.24 0.98 5.57
C PRO A 286 17.22 1.82 6.42
N GLY A 287 18.27 1.22 6.95
CA GLY A 287 19.22 1.89 7.83
C GLY A 287 18.93 1.68 9.32
N ALA A 288 19.27 2.68 10.14
CA ALA A 288 19.02 2.64 11.58
C ALA A 288 17.57 3.00 11.90
N PRO A 289 17.00 2.48 13.01
CA PRO A 289 15.67 2.89 13.46
C PRO A 289 15.55 4.40 13.59
N ASN A 290 14.50 4.97 13.02
CA ASN A 290 14.24 6.39 12.99
C ASN A 290 12.72 6.62 12.90
N GLU A 291 12.15 7.42 13.80
CA GLU A 291 10.73 7.78 13.81
C GLU A 291 10.33 8.50 12.52
N SER A 292 11.12 9.49 12.10
CA SER A 292 10.86 10.24 10.84
C SER A 292 10.92 9.35 9.58
N ALA A 293 11.44 8.13 9.70
CA ALA A 293 11.44 7.13 8.63
C ALA A 293 10.36 6.04 8.83
N GLY A 294 9.52 6.14 9.89
CA GLY A 294 8.41 5.21 10.14
C GLY A 294 8.77 3.98 10.97
N SER A 295 9.78 4.05 11.84
CA SER A 295 10.12 2.92 12.73
C SER A 295 9.03 2.59 13.77
N ASP A 296 8.15 3.53 14.06
CA ASP A 296 6.92 3.36 14.83
C ASP A 296 5.92 2.45 14.10
N GLU A 297 5.78 2.61 12.78
CA GLU A 297 4.98 1.72 11.92
C GLU A 297 5.46 0.28 12.01
N THR A 298 6.78 0.05 11.84
CA THR A 298 7.35 -1.29 11.96
C THR A 298 7.15 -1.89 13.36
N SER A 299 7.23 -1.06 14.41
CA SER A 299 7.00 -1.49 15.79
C SER A 299 5.56 -1.96 16.00
N LEU A 300 4.59 -1.16 15.54
CA LEU A 300 3.18 -1.54 15.68
C LEU A 300 2.83 -2.83 14.95
N ASP A 301 3.32 -3.01 13.71
CA ASP A 301 3.08 -4.22 12.92
C ASP A 301 3.50 -5.48 13.66
N MET A 302 4.70 -5.45 14.26
CA MET A 302 5.26 -6.57 15.01
C MET A 302 4.55 -6.77 16.36
N GLU A 303 4.24 -5.70 17.08
CA GLU A 303 3.59 -5.74 18.38
C GLU A 303 2.19 -6.32 18.29
N GLN A 304 1.41 -5.87 17.31
CA GLN A 304 0.02 -6.28 17.10
C GLN A 304 -0.04 -7.72 16.60
N SER A 305 0.63 -8.03 15.50
CA SER A 305 0.58 -9.37 14.90
C SER A 305 1.14 -10.45 15.82
N GLY A 306 2.33 -10.20 16.40
CA GLY A 306 2.97 -11.13 17.33
C GLY A 306 2.28 -11.23 18.68
N GLY A 307 1.54 -10.19 19.10
CA GLY A 307 0.70 -10.18 20.30
C GLY A 307 -0.53 -11.07 20.17
N LEU A 308 -1.15 -11.10 18.99
CA LEU A 308 -2.32 -11.95 18.68
C LEU A 308 -1.94 -13.42 18.43
N ALA A 309 -0.76 -13.67 17.89
CA ALA A 309 -0.25 -15.03 17.65
C ALA A 309 1.06 -15.28 18.43
N PRO A 310 1.01 -15.40 19.77
CA PRO A 310 2.20 -15.44 20.60
C PRO A 310 3.07 -16.70 20.42
N GLY A 311 2.60 -17.70 19.71
CA GLY A 311 3.36 -18.90 19.35
C GLY A 311 4.00 -18.85 17.96
N ALA A 312 3.69 -17.85 17.13
CA ALA A 312 4.25 -17.69 15.79
C ALA A 312 5.67 -17.10 15.83
N ASN A 313 6.48 -17.40 14.80
CA ASN A 313 7.67 -16.62 14.49
C ASN A 313 7.31 -15.41 13.63
N LEU A 314 8.19 -14.41 13.55
CA LEU A 314 8.07 -13.26 12.67
C LEU A 314 9.27 -13.22 11.72
N SER A 315 9.02 -13.02 10.43
CA SER A 315 10.01 -12.67 9.41
C SER A 315 9.71 -11.24 8.97
N VAL A 316 10.59 -10.30 9.32
CA VAL A 316 10.44 -8.88 9.02
C VAL A 316 11.32 -8.56 7.82
N TYR A 317 10.72 -8.34 6.68
CA TYR A 317 11.34 -7.95 5.42
C TYR A 317 11.38 -6.43 5.37
N GLN A 318 12.50 -5.85 5.77
CA GLN A 318 12.67 -4.40 5.83
C GLN A 318 13.58 -3.92 4.71
N ALA A 319 13.09 -2.97 3.92
CA ALA A 319 13.75 -2.42 2.75
C ALA A 319 13.89 -0.88 2.85
N PRO A 320 14.76 -0.26 2.06
CA PRO A 320 14.74 1.18 1.87
C PRO A 320 13.38 1.64 1.31
N ASN A 321 12.91 2.85 1.68
CA ASN A 321 11.70 3.43 1.07
C ASN A 321 12.02 3.93 -0.34
N THR A 322 12.04 2.99 -1.28
CA THR A 322 12.21 3.19 -2.73
C THR A 322 11.31 2.21 -3.46
N ASP A 323 10.99 2.49 -4.72
CA ASP A 323 10.18 1.59 -5.56
C ASP A 323 10.78 0.17 -5.63
N ALA A 324 12.11 0.06 -5.83
CA ALA A 324 12.79 -1.23 -5.85
C ALA A 324 12.68 -1.93 -4.49
N GLY A 325 13.07 -1.26 -3.41
CA GLY A 325 13.07 -1.86 -2.08
C GLY A 325 11.69 -2.39 -1.67
N PHE A 326 10.61 -1.68 -2.01
CA PHE A 326 9.26 -2.12 -1.68
C PHE A 326 8.84 -3.35 -2.51
N ALA A 327 9.14 -3.36 -3.81
CA ALA A 327 8.88 -4.51 -4.67
C ALA A 327 9.69 -5.73 -4.24
N ASP A 328 11.01 -5.57 -4.04
CA ASP A 328 11.92 -6.64 -3.67
C ASP A 328 11.55 -7.27 -2.32
N ALA A 329 11.05 -6.46 -1.36
CA ALA A 329 10.58 -6.99 -0.09
C ALA A 329 9.36 -7.92 -0.25
N PHE A 330 8.43 -7.62 -1.16
CA PHE A 330 7.31 -8.52 -1.47
C PHE A 330 7.78 -9.77 -2.22
N TYR A 331 8.65 -9.62 -3.23
CA TYR A 331 9.20 -10.76 -3.97
C TYR A 331 10.06 -11.64 -3.09
N GLN A 332 10.85 -11.08 -2.16
CA GLN A 332 11.60 -11.85 -1.17
C GLN A 332 10.67 -12.65 -0.24
N ALA A 333 9.57 -12.04 0.22
CA ALA A 333 8.60 -12.73 1.07
C ALA A 333 7.87 -13.86 0.31
N ALA A 334 7.57 -13.65 -0.97
CA ALA A 334 6.97 -14.65 -1.86
C ALA A 334 7.97 -15.79 -2.17
N SER A 335 9.19 -15.45 -2.60
CA SER A 335 10.24 -16.40 -2.96
C SER A 335 10.80 -17.20 -1.79
N ASP A 336 10.87 -16.62 -0.59
CA ASP A 336 11.22 -17.37 0.62
C ASP A 336 10.13 -18.39 0.97
N ASN A 337 8.88 -18.02 0.77
CA ASN A 337 7.67 -18.79 1.12
C ASN A 337 7.71 -19.39 2.54
N VAL A 338 8.40 -18.70 3.46
CA VAL A 338 8.53 -19.07 4.87
C VAL A 338 7.34 -18.58 5.68
N ALA A 339 6.86 -17.37 5.38
CA ALA A 339 5.70 -16.80 6.02
C ALA A 339 4.41 -17.50 5.54
N ASP A 340 3.52 -17.83 6.46
CA ASP A 340 2.20 -18.38 6.17
C ASP A 340 1.21 -17.27 5.78
N THR A 341 1.43 -16.09 6.35
CA THR A 341 0.61 -14.88 6.18
C THR A 341 1.50 -13.65 6.26
N VAL A 342 1.21 -12.62 5.49
CA VAL A 342 2.05 -11.43 5.32
C VAL A 342 1.18 -10.17 5.44
N SER A 343 1.73 -9.09 5.99
CA SER A 343 1.10 -7.76 5.96
C SER A 343 2.09 -6.67 5.60
N ALA A 344 1.55 -5.57 5.07
CA ALA A 344 2.26 -4.30 4.92
C ALA A 344 1.30 -3.14 5.20
N SER A 345 1.84 -2.10 5.83
CA SER A 345 1.12 -0.91 6.27
C SER A 345 1.65 0.36 5.59
N TRP A 346 2.02 0.22 4.32
CA TRP A 346 2.61 1.27 3.48
C TRP A 346 1.89 1.35 2.14
N GLY A 347 1.71 2.59 1.63
CA GLY A 347 1.07 2.79 0.35
C GLY A 347 1.14 4.22 -0.17
N GLU A 348 0.59 4.43 -1.36
CA GLU A 348 0.43 5.73 -2.02
C GLU A 348 -0.93 5.79 -2.74
N SER A 349 -1.32 6.96 -3.27
CA SER A 349 -2.59 7.05 -4.00
C SER A 349 -2.46 6.57 -5.45
N GLU A 350 -3.48 5.87 -5.96
CA GLU A 350 -3.56 5.61 -7.40
C GLU A 350 -3.58 6.90 -8.25
N THR A 351 -4.00 8.01 -7.68
CA THR A 351 -4.09 9.29 -8.38
C THR A 351 -2.73 9.77 -8.84
N ILE A 352 -1.69 9.63 -7.99
CA ILE A 352 -0.32 10.01 -8.35
C ILE A 352 0.20 9.11 -9.48
N ILE A 353 0.02 7.79 -9.37
CA ILE A 353 0.40 6.83 -10.40
C ILE A 353 -0.27 7.16 -11.73
N ARG A 354 -1.60 7.34 -11.72
CA ARG A 354 -2.39 7.65 -12.93
C ARG A 354 -2.03 9.00 -13.56
N ALA A 355 -1.70 10.00 -12.75
CA ALA A 355 -1.24 11.29 -13.25
C ALA A 355 0.08 11.13 -14.01
N PHE A 356 1.01 10.35 -13.48
CA PHE A 356 2.29 10.07 -14.13
C PHE A 356 2.14 9.23 -15.39
N GLN A 357 1.24 8.24 -15.36
CA GLN A 357 0.90 7.44 -16.55
C GLN A 357 0.36 8.30 -17.69
N ASN A 358 -0.48 9.30 -17.39
CA ASN A 358 -1.09 10.15 -18.41
C ASN A 358 -0.06 10.98 -19.19
N VAL A 359 1.03 11.36 -18.58
CA VAL A 359 2.12 12.11 -19.23
C VAL A 359 3.24 11.21 -19.79
N GLY A 360 3.06 9.88 -19.71
CA GLY A 360 4.02 8.90 -20.22
C GLY A 360 5.32 8.79 -19.42
N LEU A 361 5.32 9.25 -18.18
CA LEU A 361 6.44 9.11 -17.24
C LEU A 361 6.36 7.79 -16.48
N GLU A 362 5.17 7.21 -16.39
CA GLU A 362 4.88 5.92 -15.77
C GLU A 362 3.90 5.15 -16.65
N ASP A 363 3.88 3.83 -16.56
CA ASP A 363 2.86 2.99 -17.18
C ASP A 363 2.16 2.09 -16.16
N LEU A 364 1.14 1.34 -16.61
CA LEU A 364 0.33 0.49 -15.74
C LEU A 364 1.15 -0.61 -15.05
N ASN A 365 2.31 -0.94 -15.57
CA ASN A 365 3.14 -2.03 -15.06
C ASN A 365 3.75 -1.73 -13.69
N TYR A 366 3.81 -0.48 -13.25
CA TYR A 366 4.25 -0.17 -11.89
C TYR A 366 3.36 -0.86 -10.84
N ALA A 367 2.05 -0.61 -10.88
CA ALA A 367 1.10 -1.27 -9.97
C ALA A 367 1.03 -2.80 -10.24
N GLN A 368 1.27 -3.24 -11.48
CA GLN A 368 1.30 -4.65 -11.85
C GLN A 368 2.49 -5.39 -11.22
N ALA A 369 3.61 -4.74 -10.94
CA ALA A 369 4.74 -5.35 -10.27
C ALA A 369 4.35 -5.89 -8.89
N PHE A 370 3.69 -5.09 -8.07
CA PHE A 370 3.17 -5.52 -6.75
C PHE A 370 2.06 -6.56 -6.89
N ASN A 371 1.13 -6.32 -7.82
CA ASN A 371 0.01 -7.23 -8.08
C ASN A 371 0.49 -8.64 -8.42
N GLN A 372 1.58 -8.79 -9.17
CA GLN A 372 2.16 -10.08 -9.55
C GLN A 372 2.78 -10.81 -8.34
N ALA A 373 3.47 -10.10 -7.43
CA ALA A 373 4.00 -10.69 -6.20
C ALA A 373 2.87 -11.24 -5.31
N PHE A 374 1.75 -10.51 -5.18
CA PHE A 374 0.61 -10.99 -4.39
C PHE A 374 -0.10 -12.18 -5.05
N LEU A 375 -0.13 -12.22 -6.38
CA LEU A 375 -0.67 -13.35 -7.13
C LEU A 375 0.19 -14.61 -6.91
N GLU A 376 1.51 -14.47 -6.83
CA GLU A 376 2.43 -15.54 -6.46
C GLU A 376 2.16 -16.01 -5.02
N MET A 377 2.11 -15.08 -4.05
CA MET A 377 1.77 -15.39 -2.66
C MET A 377 0.46 -16.20 -2.57
N GLY A 378 -0.58 -15.77 -3.28
CA GLY A 378 -1.86 -16.47 -3.34
C GLY A 378 -1.74 -17.89 -3.91
N ALA A 379 -0.92 -18.08 -4.95
CA ALA A 379 -0.66 -19.40 -5.53
C ALA A 379 0.11 -20.33 -4.58
N GLN A 380 0.93 -19.77 -3.70
CA GLN A 380 1.71 -20.49 -2.69
C GLN A 380 0.97 -20.65 -1.36
N GLY A 381 -0.25 -20.10 -1.26
CA GLY A 381 -1.09 -20.18 -0.07
C GLY A 381 -0.71 -19.25 1.05
N GLN A 382 0.07 -18.21 0.77
CA GLN A 382 0.29 -17.10 1.69
C GLN A 382 -0.94 -16.16 1.65
N SER A 383 -1.39 -15.71 2.83
CA SER A 383 -2.40 -14.66 2.92
C SER A 383 -1.71 -13.30 2.91
N MET A 384 -2.14 -12.35 2.09
CA MET A 384 -1.59 -10.99 2.05
C MET A 384 -2.63 -9.97 2.51
N PHE A 385 -2.27 -9.14 3.51
CA PHE A 385 -3.09 -8.06 4.05
C PHE A 385 -2.40 -6.73 3.87
N LEU A 386 -3.14 -5.74 3.37
CA LEU A 386 -2.67 -4.37 3.15
C LEU A 386 -3.58 -3.38 3.87
N SER A 387 -3.01 -2.35 4.47
CA SER A 387 -3.77 -1.20 4.96
C SER A 387 -4.43 -0.48 3.78
N SER A 388 -5.65 0.02 3.95
CA SER A 388 -6.40 0.68 2.88
C SER A 388 -6.14 2.18 2.77
N GLY A 389 -5.30 2.72 3.64
CA GLY A 389 -5.04 4.16 3.73
C GLY A 389 -5.88 4.87 4.78
N ASP A 390 -5.46 6.07 5.15
CA ASP A 390 -5.97 6.81 6.31
C ASP A 390 -6.58 8.17 5.95
N SER A 391 -6.78 8.46 4.67
CA SER A 391 -7.33 9.74 4.19
C SER A 391 -8.77 9.63 3.69
N GLY A 392 -9.52 8.67 4.21
CA GLY A 392 -10.89 8.41 3.77
C GLY A 392 -10.96 8.05 2.29
N ALA A 393 -11.97 8.55 1.59
CA ALA A 393 -12.12 8.35 0.15
C ALA A 393 -11.16 9.21 -0.71
N TYR A 394 -10.20 9.92 -0.09
CA TYR A 394 -9.35 10.92 -0.72
C TYR A 394 -7.85 10.63 -0.53
N PRO A 395 -7.34 9.46 -0.93
CA PRO A 395 -5.94 9.09 -0.68
C PRO A 395 -4.94 10.12 -1.21
N ALA A 396 -5.25 10.75 -2.36
CA ALA A 396 -4.43 11.78 -2.97
C ALA A 396 -4.40 13.13 -2.21
N SER A 397 -5.15 13.29 -1.14
CA SER A 397 -5.07 14.52 -0.32
C SER A 397 -3.73 14.62 0.39
N ARG A 398 -3.14 13.50 0.75
CA ARG A 398 -1.90 13.37 1.50
C ARG A 398 -0.66 13.50 0.61
N ASP A 399 -0.62 12.79 -0.50
CA ASP A 399 0.58 12.64 -1.35
C ASP A 399 0.57 13.51 -2.61
N PHE A 400 -0.59 13.98 -3.06
CA PHE A 400 -0.75 14.74 -4.31
C PHE A 400 -1.52 16.05 -4.14
N GLY A 401 -1.99 16.36 -2.92
CA GLY A 401 -2.76 17.56 -2.59
C GLY A 401 -4.09 17.65 -3.34
N SER A 402 -4.71 16.52 -3.69
CA SER A 402 -5.96 16.45 -4.45
C SER A 402 -7.05 15.72 -3.68
N THR A 403 -8.29 16.19 -3.80
CA THR A 403 -9.48 15.47 -3.33
C THR A 403 -10.07 14.55 -4.40
N ASP A 404 -9.24 14.00 -5.30
CA ASP A 404 -9.65 12.92 -6.18
C ASP A 404 -10.00 11.66 -5.37
N ARG A 405 -11.00 10.93 -5.86
CA ARG A 405 -11.55 9.76 -5.13
C ARG A 405 -11.15 8.49 -5.86
N THR A 406 -10.13 7.84 -5.33
CA THR A 406 -9.61 6.57 -5.85
C THR A 406 -9.39 5.59 -4.69
N ALA A 407 -8.82 4.43 -4.98
CA ALA A 407 -8.23 3.55 -3.98
C ALA A 407 -6.79 3.97 -3.70
N GLY A 408 -6.17 3.40 -2.67
CA GLY A 408 -4.73 3.37 -2.47
C GLY A 408 -4.08 2.32 -3.37
N ASN A 409 -2.74 2.33 -3.41
CA ASN A 409 -1.90 1.30 -4.02
C ASN A 409 -0.78 0.96 -3.02
N PRO A 410 -0.50 -0.33 -2.76
CA PRO A 410 -0.92 -1.51 -3.52
C PRO A 410 -2.19 -2.23 -3.02
N ASP A 411 -2.98 -1.64 -2.10
CA ASP A 411 -4.19 -2.28 -1.53
C ASP A 411 -5.34 -2.44 -2.55
N ASP A 412 -5.29 -1.72 -3.67
CA ASP A 412 -6.20 -1.88 -4.80
C ASP A 412 -6.00 -3.19 -5.58
N SER A 413 -4.89 -3.91 -5.32
CA SER A 413 -4.65 -5.20 -5.98
C SER A 413 -5.79 -6.19 -5.73
N PRO A 414 -6.30 -6.86 -6.78
CA PRO A 414 -7.30 -7.92 -6.62
C PRO A 414 -6.76 -9.18 -5.93
N TRP A 415 -5.45 -9.29 -5.67
CA TRP A 415 -4.80 -10.48 -5.10
C TRP A 415 -4.32 -10.30 -3.66
N ALA A 416 -4.62 -9.15 -3.05
CA ALA A 416 -4.42 -8.89 -1.63
C ALA A 416 -5.76 -8.60 -0.94
N THR A 417 -5.81 -8.75 0.39
CA THR A 417 -6.96 -8.37 1.22
C THR A 417 -6.73 -6.97 1.75
N SER A 418 -7.50 -6.01 1.27
CA SER A 418 -7.48 -4.61 1.72
C SER A 418 -8.22 -4.47 3.05
N SER A 419 -7.56 -3.86 4.03
CA SER A 419 -7.99 -3.77 5.43
C SER A 419 -8.37 -2.33 5.78
N GLY A 420 -9.67 -2.07 5.94
CA GLY A 420 -10.22 -0.76 6.28
C GLY A 420 -10.41 -0.53 7.77
N GLY A 421 -10.81 0.70 8.11
CA GLY A 421 -10.93 1.19 9.47
C GLY A 421 -12.35 1.39 9.97
N THR A 422 -12.55 1.17 11.29
CA THR A 422 -13.77 1.53 12.01
C THR A 422 -13.45 2.39 13.24
N THR A 423 -14.45 3.11 13.75
CA THR A 423 -14.47 3.73 15.08
C THR A 423 -15.34 2.89 16.01
N LEU A 424 -14.86 2.58 17.21
CA LEU A 424 -15.61 1.79 18.19
C LEU A 424 -16.82 2.56 18.74
N PRO A 425 -17.85 1.85 19.24
CA PRO A 425 -18.96 2.50 19.95
C PRO A 425 -18.47 3.17 21.24
N GLY A 426 -19.11 4.33 21.57
CA GLY A 426 -18.80 5.12 22.76
C GLY A 426 -19.29 4.51 24.07
N PRO A 427 -19.16 5.25 25.19
CA PRO A 427 -18.58 6.61 25.20
C PRO A 427 -17.05 6.63 25.29
N PHE A 428 -16.44 7.60 24.63
CA PHE A 428 -15.03 7.96 24.79
C PHE A 428 -14.85 9.49 24.76
N ASP A 429 -13.75 9.97 25.31
CA ASP A 429 -13.48 11.41 25.47
C ASP A 429 -12.31 11.86 24.61
N VAL A 430 -12.51 12.96 23.87
CA VAL A 430 -11.45 13.66 23.12
C VAL A 430 -11.47 15.12 23.55
N HIS A 431 -10.41 15.62 24.18
CA HIS A 431 -10.29 16.99 24.69
C HIS A 431 -11.45 17.47 25.60
N GLY A 432 -12.05 16.58 26.37
CA GLY A 432 -13.19 16.90 27.21
C GLY A 432 -14.53 16.96 26.47
N HIS A 433 -14.55 16.56 25.21
CA HIS A 433 -15.77 16.28 24.45
C HIS A 433 -16.05 14.79 24.48
N THR A 434 -17.21 14.41 25.01
CA THR A 434 -17.64 13.00 25.08
C THR A 434 -18.39 12.64 23.79
N PHE A 435 -17.92 11.60 23.11
CA PHE A 435 -18.59 10.99 21.96
C PHE A 435 -19.22 9.67 22.39
N ASP A 436 -20.49 9.45 22.05
CA ASP A 436 -21.26 8.26 22.42
C ASP A 436 -21.95 7.68 21.19
N PHE A 437 -21.19 6.85 20.44
CA PHE A 437 -21.73 6.16 19.29
C PHE A 437 -22.43 4.87 19.72
N PRO A 438 -23.69 4.64 19.27
CA PRO A 438 -24.47 3.48 19.72
C PRO A 438 -23.99 2.15 19.11
N ALA A 439 -23.19 2.21 18.05
CA ALA A 439 -22.65 1.05 17.34
C ALA A 439 -21.32 1.43 16.70
N GLU A 440 -20.52 0.42 16.37
CA GLU A 440 -19.33 0.58 15.56
C GLU A 440 -19.68 1.18 14.19
N ARG A 441 -18.89 2.14 13.73
CA ARG A 441 -19.09 2.88 12.47
C ARG A 441 -17.84 2.82 11.62
N THR A 442 -17.99 3.11 10.33
CA THR A 442 -16.85 3.40 9.45
C THR A 442 -16.05 4.56 10.03
N TRP A 443 -14.73 4.44 10.06
CA TRP A 443 -13.85 5.46 10.60
C TRP A 443 -13.79 6.70 9.72
N ALA A 444 -14.06 7.85 10.33
CA ALA A 444 -13.82 9.18 9.77
C ALA A 444 -13.82 10.22 10.89
N TRP A 445 -12.98 11.25 10.76
CA TRP A 445 -12.89 12.33 11.74
C TRP A 445 -13.90 13.47 11.53
N ASP A 446 -14.93 13.25 10.72
CA ASP A 446 -16.05 14.18 10.56
C ASP A 446 -16.66 14.64 11.89
N TYR A 447 -16.67 13.77 12.89
CA TYR A 447 -17.18 14.07 14.23
C TYR A 447 -16.25 14.98 15.05
N LEU A 448 -14.95 15.03 14.75
CA LEU A 448 -13.98 15.90 15.42
C LEU A 448 -13.98 17.32 14.85
N TRP A 449 -14.23 17.50 13.56
CA TRP A 449 -14.10 18.78 12.89
C TRP A 449 -14.83 19.94 13.60
N PRO A 450 -16.13 19.82 13.98
CA PRO A 450 -16.86 20.92 14.59
C PRO A 450 -16.39 21.28 16.02
N VAL A 451 -15.79 20.34 16.74
CA VAL A 451 -15.36 20.58 18.13
C VAL A 451 -13.89 21.01 18.19
N ARG A 452 -13.01 20.35 17.42
CA ARG A 452 -11.58 20.64 17.44
C ARG A 452 -11.25 21.99 16.81
N SER A 453 -11.94 22.39 15.75
CA SER A 453 -11.81 23.72 15.17
C SER A 453 -12.09 24.83 16.21
N VAL A 454 -13.12 24.64 17.04
CA VAL A 454 -13.44 25.58 18.12
C VAL A 454 -12.36 25.62 19.19
N ASP A 455 -11.86 24.46 19.61
CA ASP A 455 -10.81 24.35 20.63
C ASP A 455 -9.51 25.04 20.19
N LEU A 456 -9.17 24.92 18.90
CA LEU A 456 -7.96 25.52 18.33
C LEU A 456 -8.15 26.97 17.86
N GLY A 457 -9.41 27.45 17.84
CA GLY A 457 -9.74 28.79 17.36
C GLY A 457 -9.63 28.95 15.85
N GLU A 458 -9.81 27.85 15.13
CA GLU A 458 -9.80 27.77 13.66
C GLU A 458 -11.22 27.76 13.10
N SER A 459 -11.38 27.96 11.80
CA SER A 459 -12.66 27.68 11.15
C SER A 459 -12.80 26.16 10.94
N GLU A 460 -14.04 25.67 10.96
CA GLU A 460 -14.30 24.24 10.72
C GLU A 460 -13.79 23.79 9.34
N VAL A 461 -13.83 24.66 8.32
CA VAL A 461 -13.30 24.35 7.00
C VAL A 461 -11.78 24.23 7.00
N ASP A 462 -11.05 25.15 7.65
CA ASP A 462 -9.59 25.10 7.71
C ASP A 462 -9.13 23.84 8.45
N TYR A 463 -9.82 23.48 9.54
CA TYR A 463 -9.53 22.26 10.26
C TYR A 463 -9.84 20.99 9.43
N ALA A 464 -10.97 20.95 8.74
CA ALA A 464 -11.32 19.82 7.88
C ALA A 464 -10.35 19.65 6.70
N GLU A 465 -9.85 20.76 6.13
CA GLU A 465 -8.85 20.72 5.04
C GLU A 465 -7.51 20.11 5.47
N SER A 466 -7.10 20.37 6.71
CA SER A 466 -5.84 19.84 7.27
C SER A 466 -6.00 18.46 7.94
N HIS A 467 -7.23 17.99 8.13
CA HIS A 467 -7.55 16.74 8.83
C HIS A 467 -8.54 15.87 8.03
N VAL A 468 -8.15 15.57 6.79
CA VAL A 468 -8.85 14.58 5.95
C VAL A 468 -8.40 13.20 6.40
N VAL A 469 -9.00 12.71 7.49
CA VAL A 469 -8.59 11.47 8.18
C VAL A 469 -9.77 10.52 8.29
N GLY A 470 -9.55 9.26 7.92
CA GLY A 470 -10.57 8.20 7.96
C GLY A 470 -10.15 6.98 7.15
N SER A 471 -10.95 5.91 7.25
CA SER A 471 -10.73 4.65 6.54
C SER A 471 -10.56 4.86 5.06
N GLY A 472 -9.45 4.41 4.49
CA GLY A 472 -9.30 4.31 3.04
C GLY A 472 -10.38 3.44 2.42
N GLY A 473 -10.66 3.68 1.16
CA GLY A 473 -11.64 2.91 0.41
C GLY A 473 -12.27 3.70 -0.73
N GLY A 474 -12.48 3.00 -1.82
CA GLY A 474 -12.98 3.57 -3.06
C GLY A 474 -13.06 2.51 -4.16
N TYR A 475 -13.08 2.98 -5.39
CA TYR A 475 -12.96 2.13 -6.57
C TYR A 475 -11.62 2.37 -7.25
N SER A 476 -10.88 1.29 -7.50
CA SER A 476 -9.63 1.38 -8.24
C SER A 476 -9.84 2.00 -9.62
N GLY A 477 -8.91 2.86 -10.01
CA GLY A 477 -8.81 3.38 -11.36
C GLY A 477 -7.93 2.51 -12.28
N ILE A 478 -7.23 1.53 -11.69
CA ILE A 478 -6.24 0.66 -12.35
C ILE A 478 -6.81 -0.74 -12.58
N PHE A 479 -7.38 -1.37 -11.54
CA PHE A 479 -7.78 -2.77 -11.59
C PHE A 479 -9.29 -2.96 -11.81
N PRO A 480 -9.68 -3.88 -12.69
CA PRO A 480 -11.09 -4.24 -12.88
C PRO A 480 -11.65 -4.98 -11.67
N MET A 481 -12.98 -4.99 -11.53
CA MET A 481 -13.68 -5.73 -10.49
C MET A 481 -13.40 -7.24 -10.58
N PRO A 482 -12.77 -7.85 -9.57
CA PRO A 482 -12.46 -9.28 -9.58
C PRO A 482 -13.72 -10.14 -9.47
N ALA A 483 -13.60 -11.39 -9.92
CA ALA A 483 -14.72 -12.32 -9.99
C ALA A 483 -15.41 -12.53 -8.63
N TYR A 484 -14.68 -12.52 -7.53
CA TYR A 484 -15.24 -12.72 -6.19
C TYR A 484 -16.10 -11.54 -5.70
N GLN A 485 -15.94 -10.32 -6.27
CA GLN A 485 -16.79 -9.17 -5.97
C GLN A 485 -18.03 -9.11 -6.87
N GLN A 486 -18.00 -9.76 -8.04
CA GLN A 486 -19.09 -9.69 -9.00
C GLN A 486 -20.38 -10.28 -8.43
N GLY A 487 -21.47 -9.52 -8.52
CA GLY A 487 -22.80 -9.95 -8.04
C GLY A 487 -23.00 -9.86 -6.53
N VAL A 488 -22.01 -9.46 -5.75
CA VAL A 488 -22.17 -9.18 -4.32
C VAL A 488 -22.89 -7.85 -4.15
N THR A 489 -23.94 -7.82 -3.33
CA THR A 489 -24.75 -6.62 -3.12
C THR A 489 -23.92 -5.52 -2.46
N GLY A 490 -23.76 -4.39 -3.14
CA GLY A 490 -23.03 -3.22 -2.67
C GLY A 490 -21.68 -2.99 -3.34
N THR A 491 -21.10 -3.97 -4.05
CA THR A 491 -19.82 -3.78 -4.74
C THR A 491 -19.89 -2.90 -5.98
N SER A 492 -21.06 -2.78 -6.62
CA SER A 492 -21.25 -1.99 -7.83
C SER A 492 -22.16 -0.77 -7.66
N ASN A 493 -22.65 -0.50 -6.46
CA ASN A 493 -23.47 0.65 -6.13
C ASN A 493 -23.15 1.17 -4.74
N PHE A 494 -23.22 2.48 -4.55
CA PHE A 494 -22.89 3.10 -3.27
C PHE A 494 -23.84 4.22 -2.88
N ARG A 495 -23.80 4.60 -1.61
CA ARG A 495 -24.29 5.85 -1.07
C ARG A 495 -23.11 6.71 -0.65
N ALA A 496 -23.29 8.04 -0.73
CA ALA A 496 -22.23 8.99 -0.42
C ALA A 496 -22.78 10.23 0.28
N VAL A 497 -21.93 10.81 1.10
CA VAL A 497 -22.04 12.12 1.72
C VAL A 497 -20.86 12.96 1.24
N GLU A 498 -21.08 14.14 0.68
CA GLU A 498 -20.01 14.93 0.06
C GLU A 498 -19.70 16.15 0.90
N TYR A 499 -18.78 15.98 1.86
CA TYR A 499 -18.29 17.08 2.72
C TYR A 499 -17.38 18.03 1.92
N LEU A 500 -16.51 17.49 1.08
CA LEU A 500 -15.52 18.20 0.30
C LEU A 500 -15.94 18.19 -1.17
N LYS A 501 -16.73 19.21 -1.58
CA LYS A 501 -17.23 19.30 -2.95
C LYS A 501 -16.24 20.04 -3.83
N PRO A 502 -15.68 19.39 -4.87
CA PRO A 502 -14.78 20.04 -5.80
C PRO A 502 -15.40 21.31 -6.42
N THR A 503 -14.64 22.41 -6.41
CA THR A 503 -15.06 23.71 -6.97
C THR A 503 -14.24 24.11 -8.18
N ASP A 504 -13.03 23.59 -8.29
CA ASP A 504 -12.09 23.91 -9.36
C ASP A 504 -11.28 22.68 -9.71
N TYR A 505 -10.92 22.58 -10.98
CA TYR A 505 -10.12 21.48 -11.51
C TYR A 505 -8.97 22.05 -12.32
N SER A 506 -7.79 21.49 -12.15
CA SER A 506 -6.59 21.88 -12.88
C SER A 506 -5.84 20.66 -13.39
N THR A 507 -5.15 20.81 -14.52
CA THR A 507 -4.19 19.82 -15.01
C THR A 507 -2.79 20.05 -14.43
N THR A 508 -2.55 21.26 -13.90
CA THR A 508 -1.31 21.61 -13.21
C THR A 508 -1.48 21.33 -11.72
N ASN A 509 -0.71 20.41 -11.20
CA ASN A 509 -0.65 20.13 -9.76
C ASN A 509 0.06 21.29 -9.05
N PRO A 510 -0.56 21.92 -8.04
CA PRO A 510 0.05 23.05 -7.33
C PRO A 510 1.24 22.64 -6.46
N TYR A 511 1.28 21.40 -6.01
CA TYR A 511 2.33 20.83 -5.16
C TYR A 511 3.62 20.59 -5.94
N PHE A 512 3.55 19.91 -7.09
CA PHE A 512 4.70 19.66 -7.97
C PHE A 512 4.98 20.83 -8.93
N GLY A 513 4.05 21.76 -9.13
CA GLY A 513 4.17 22.82 -10.12
C GLY A 513 4.22 22.33 -11.58
N PHE A 514 3.72 21.12 -11.85
CA PHE A 514 3.80 20.43 -13.13
C PHE A 514 2.41 20.13 -13.71
N ASP A 515 2.30 20.19 -15.04
CA ASP A 515 1.06 19.89 -15.78
C ASP A 515 1.02 18.40 -16.14
N PHE A 516 0.25 17.63 -15.39
CA PHE A 516 0.07 16.20 -15.64
C PHE A 516 -1.00 15.87 -16.70
N GLY A 517 -1.67 16.88 -17.27
CA GLY A 517 -2.68 16.69 -18.31
C GLY A 517 -3.98 16.01 -17.84
N VAL A 518 -4.04 15.58 -16.58
CA VAL A 518 -5.26 15.04 -15.94
C VAL A 518 -5.92 16.14 -15.14
N SER A 519 -7.21 16.39 -15.39
CA SER A 519 -7.97 17.40 -14.67
C SER A 519 -8.39 16.88 -13.31
N LEU A 520 -7.72 17.33 -12.25
CA LEU A 520 -7.91 16.90 -10.86
C LEU A 520 -8.40 18.05 -9.98
N PRO A 521 -9.17 17.73 -8.91
CA PRO A 521 -9.66 18.74 -7.96
C PRO A 521 -8.57 19.07 -6.93
N TYR A 522 -8.14 20.33 -6.91
CA TYR A 522 -7.21 20.86 -5.92
C TYR A 522 -7.86 21.92 -5.01
N ASN A 523 -9.12 22.27 -5.26
CA ASN A 523 -9.91 23.17 -4.43
C ASN A 523 -11.32 22.62 -4.25
N TRP A 524 -11.93 22.86 -3.10
CA TRP A 524 -13.28 22.40 -2.77
C TRP A 524 -14.05 23.40 -1.90
N ALA A 525 -15.35 23.24 -1.86
CA ALA A 525 -16.22 23.89 -0.90
C ALA A 525 -16.63 22.90 0.18
N PHE A 526 -16.48 23.30 1.43
CA PHE A 526 -16.89 22.50 2.58
C PHE A 526 -18.40 22.57 2.82
N ASN A 527 -19.03 21.42 3.03
CA ASN A 527 -20.44 21.31 3.41
C ASN A 527 -20.56 20.45 4.68
N PRO A 528 -20.76 21.03 5.88
CA PRO A 528 -20.85 20.27 7.13
C PRO A 528 -22.11 19.40 7.24
N THR A 529 -23.09 19.57 6.37
CA THR A 529 -24.36 18.82 6.40
C THR A 529 -24.73 18.31 5.00
N PRO A 530 -23.90 17.44 4.39
CA PRO A 530 -24.12 17.00 3.04
C PRO A 530 -25.34 16.08 2.94
N PRO A 531 -26.14 16.20 1.85
CA PRO A 531 -27.21 15.25 1.61
C PRO A 531 -26.64 13.89 1.19
N VAL A 532 -27.37 12.83 1.49
CA VAL A 532 -27.04 11.50 0.98
C VAL A 532 -27.37 11.42 -0.51
N THR A 533 -26.38 11.05 -1.30
CA THR A 533 -26.50 10.78 -2.74
C THR A 533 -26.24 9.30 -3.04
N GLY A 534 -26.17 8.91 -4.30
CA GLY A 534 -25.83 7.54 -4.68
C GLY A 534 -25.15 7.50 -6.03
N GLY A 535 -24.39 6.45 -6.26
CA GLY A 535 -23.65 6.25 -7.50
C GLY A 535 -23.42 4.78 -7.81
N GLN A 536 -22.65 4.55 -8.85
CA GLN A 536 -22.22 3.21 -9.29
C GLN A 536 -20.71 3.18 -9.50
N GLY A 537 -20.11 2.02 -9.25
CA GLY A 537 -18.72 1.70 -9.55
C GLY A 537 -18.64 0.37 -10.29
N SER A 538 -17.58 0.16 -11.05
CA SER A 538 -17.42 -1.01 -11.92
C SER A 538 -16.07 -1.72 -11.77
N ASN A 539 -15.13 -1.11 -11.05
CA ASN A 539 -13.79 -1.61 -10.84
C ASN A 539 -13.65 -2.29 -9.47
N ARG A 540 -12.44 -2.78 -9.15
CA ARG A 540 -12.09 -3.30 -7.83
C ARG A 540 -12.53 -2.29 -6.77
N ALA A 541 -13.30 -2.74 -5.79
CA ALA A 541 -13.75 -1.92 -4.66
C ALA A 541 -12.98 -2.31 -3.41
N THR A 542 -12.41 -1.33 -2.71
CA THR A 542 -11.70 -1.46 -1.43
C THR A 542 -12.43 -0.69 -0.32
N PRO A 543 -12.21 -1.05 0.97
CA PRO A 543 -11.50 -2.22 1.49
C PRO A 543 -12.32 -3.52 1.36
N ASP A 544 -11.74 -4.68 1.68
CA ASP A 544 -12.49 -5.95 1.70
C ASP A 544 -13.25 -6.15 3.02
N LEU A 545 -12.65 -5.77 4.14
CA LEU A 545 -13.27 -5.79 5.47
C LEU A 545 -12.65 -4.68 6.32
N SER A 546 -13.21 -4.45 7.51
CA SER A 546 -12.71 -3.40 8.41
C SER A 546 -12.71 -3.85 9.88
N ALA A 547 -11.82 -3.25 10.66
CA ALA A 547 -11.79 -3.36 12.11
C ALA A 547 -11.38 -2.01 12.72
N ASP A 548 -11.30 -1.90 14.06
CA ASP A 548 -10.97 -0.65 14.73
C ASP A 548 -9.63 -0.07 14.28
N ALA A 549 -9.68 1.20 13.86
CA ALA A 549 -8.55 1.95 13.33
C ALA A 549 -8.55 3.42 13.76
N ASP A 550 -9.64 3.91 14.38
CA ASP A 550 -9.70 5.30 14.81
C ASP A 550 -8.70 5.53 15.95
N PRO A 551 -7.74 6.47 15.83
CA PRO A 551 -6.80 6.77 16.89
C PRO A 551 -7.44 7.09 18.23
N GLU A 552 -8.64 7.68 18.24
CA GLU A 552 -9.33 8.07 19.46
C GLU A 552 -9.91 6.85 20.23
N THR A 553 -10.12 5.73 19.54
CA THR A 553 -10.41 4.42 20.12
C THR A 553 -9.25 3.44 19.97
N GLY A 554 -8.07 3.94 19.64
CA GLY A 554 -6.93 3.21 19.12
C GLY A 554 -6.08 2.45 20.13
N TYR A 555 -4.93 2.00 19.66
CA TYR A 555 -4.09 1.02 20.33
C TYR A 555 -2.80 1.63 20.87
N LEU A 556 -2.27 1.03 21.93
CA LEU A 556 -0.99 1.40 22.50
C LEU A 556 0.16 0.77 21.72
N VAL A 557 1.15 1.58 21.41
CA VAL A 557 2.43 1.17 20.81
C VAL A 557 3.58 1.57 21.74
N LEU A 558 4.58 0.73 21.84
CA LEU A 558 5.84 1.03 22.50
C LEU A 558 6.93 1.20 21.45
N TYR A 559 7.48 2.40 21.33
CA TYR A 559 8.52 2.67 20.36
C TYR A 559 9.57 3.65 20.88
N THR A 560 10.62 3.87 20.12
CA THR A 560 11.69 4.80 20.47
C THR A 560 11.33 6.19 19.95
N PHE A 561 11.35 7.20 20.82
CA PHE A 561 10.96 8.57 20.47
C PHE A 561 12.03 9.39 19.77
N GLY A 562 11.53 10.27 18.89
CA GLY A 562 12.19 11.47 18.38
C GLY A 562 13.25 11.21 17.33
N ASP A 563 13.73 12.29 16.72
CA ASP A 563 14.92 12.37 15.86
C ASP A 563 16.18 11.73 16.49
N SER A 564 15.98 10.87 17.47
CA SER A 564 17.08 10.22 18.11
C SER A 564 17.59 9.11 17.20
N THR A 565 18.54 9.49 16.36
CA THR A 565 19.63 8.61 15.93
C THR A 565 20.35 7.98 17.15
N ASP A 566 19.86 8.23 18.36
CA ASP A 566 20.34 7.61 19.58
C ASP A 566 19.59 6.30 19.86
N PRO A 567 20.15 5.15 19.48
CA PRO A 567 19.54 3.84 19.74
C PRO A 567 19.42 3.54 21.25
N SER A 568 19.96 4.39 22.12
CA SER A 568 19.84 4.28 23.58
C SER A 568 18.69 5.10 24.17
N ALA A 569 17.93 5.84 23.35
CA ALA A 569 16.75 6.54 23.82
C ALA A 569 15.76 5.56 24.46
N PRO A 570 15.21 5.85 25.64
CA PRO A 570 14.26 4.97 26.27
C PRO A 570 12.97 4.90 25.43
N PRO A 571 12.39 3.71 25.24
CA PRO A 571 11.11 3.58 24.55
C PRO A 571 9.99 4.26 25.34
N SER A 572 8.97 4.69 24.65
CA SER A 572 7.83 5.42 25.18
C SER A 572 6.54 4.82 24.64
N TYR A 573 5.45 4.99 25.40
CA TYR A 573 4.13 4.54 24.97
C TYR A 573 3.36 5.69 24.34
N GLU A 574 2.74 5.44 23.19
CA GLU A 574 1.80 6.36 22.57
C GLU A 574 0.59 5.62 22.01
N GLN A 575 -0.55 6.33 21.91
CA GLN A 575 -1.77 5.79 21.33
C GLN A 575 -1.86 6.23 19.87
N PHE A 576 -2.06 5.24 19.02
CA PHE A 576 -2.20 5.41 17.57
C PHE A 576 -3.42 4.66 17.05
N GLY A 577 -3.81 5.01 15.86
CA GLY A 577 -4.73 4.29 15.01
C GLY A 577 -4.20 4.23 13.59
N GLY A 578 -5.10 4.18 12.63
CA GLY A 578 -4.81 3.98 11.24
C GLY A 578 -5.15 2.57 10.78
N THR A 579 -5.33 2.41 9.48
CA THR A 579 -5.55 1.09 8.88
C THR A 579 -4.33 0.19 9.00
N SER A 580 -3.18 0.77 9.34
CA SER A 580 -1.95 0.08 9.77
C SER A 580 -2.12 -0.88 10.95
N PHE A 581 -3.12 -0.70 11.80
CA PHE A 581 -3.40 -1.67 12.86
C PHE A 581 -4.17 -2.87 12.34
N VAL A 582 -5.08 -2.66 11.39
CA VAL A 582 -6.00 -3.71 10.93
C VAL A 582 -5.26 -4.79 10.13
N ALA A 583 -4.37 -4.40 9.23
CA ALA A 583 -3.61 -5.35 8.43
C ALA A 583 -2.75 -6.32 9.28
N PRO A 584 -1.88 -5.86 10.22
CA PRO A 584 -1.10 -6.76 11.06
C PRO A 584 -1.95 -7.52 12.10
N GLN A 585 -3.08 -6.97 12.54
CA GLN A 585 -4.01 -7.69 13.42
C GLN A 585 -4.67 -8.87 12.69
N LEU A 586 -5.09 -8.69 11.44
CA LEU A 586 -5.60 -9.78 10.60
C LEU A 586 -4.50 -10.80 10.26
N ASN A 587 -3.28 -10.33 10.04
CA ASN A 587 -2.10 -11.16 9.83
C ASN A 587 -1.87 -12.09 11.05
N GLY A 588 -1.81 -11.52 12.26
CA GLY A 588 -1.68 -12.28 13.50
C GLY A 588 -2.86 -13.24 13.74
N ALA A 589 -4.10 -12.78 13.51
CA ALA A 589 -5.29 -13.62 13.63
C ALA A 589 -5.27 -14.80 12.64
N THR A 590 -4.80 -14.58 11.40
CA THR A 590 -4.63 -15.63 10.40
C THR A 590 -3.62 -16.68 10.84
N ALA A 591 -2.47 -16.27 11.37
CA ALA A 591 -1.49 -17.21 11.91
C ALA A 591 -2.06 -18.07 13.06
N ALA A 592 -2.91 -17.47 13.91
CA ALA A 592 -3.63 -18.20 14.95
C ALA A 592 -4.63 -19.21 14.35
N ILE A 593 -5.41 -18.81 13.34
CA ILE A 593 -6.34 -19.68 12.62
C ILE A 593 -5.60 -20.83 11.91
N ASP A 594 -4.54 -20.52 11.19
CA ASP A 594 -3.70 -21.50 10.49
C ASP A 594 -3.11 -22.56 11.44
N SER A 595 -2.70 -22.12 12.64
CA SER A 595 -2.19 -23.05 13.65
C SER A 595 -3.28 -23.95 14.23
N LEU A 596 -4.51 -23.43 14.38
CA LEU A 596 -5.67 -24.22 14.80
C LEU A 596 -6.06 -25.27 13.75
N LEU A 597 -6.07 -24.86 12.47
CA LEU A 597 -6.46 -25.74 11.35
C LEU A 597 -5.35 -26.69 10.91
N GLY A 598 -4.09 -26.43 11.33
CA GLY A 598 -2.92 -27.21 10.93
C GLY A 598 -2.48 -27.00 9.48
N GLN A 599 -3.03 -26.01 8.78
CA GLN A 599 -2.75 -25.66 7.38
C GLN A 599 -2.92 -24.17 7.13
N ARG A 600 -2.35 -23.65 6.03
CA ARG A 600 -2.61 -22.31 5.53
C ARG A 600 -4.04 -22.19 5.04
N VAL A 601 -4.73 -21.08 5.32
CA VAL A 601 -6.03 -20.75 4.71
C VAL A 601 -5.85 -20.09 3.34
N GLY A 602 -4.69 -19.50 3.08
CA GLY A 602 -4.32 -18.88 1.81
C GLY A 602 -5.00 -17.54 1.55
N PHE A 603 -5.10 -17.14 0.30
CA PHE A 603 -5.71 -15.89 -0.11
C PHE A 603 -7.19 -15.82 0.31
N TRP A 604 -7.54 -14.80 1.11
CA TRP A 604 -8.84 -14.74 1.78
C TRP A 604 -10.00 -14.40 0.85
N ASN A 605 -9.83 -13.48 -0.11
CA ASN A 605 -10.95 -12.81 -0.76
C ASN A 605 -11.96 -13.75 -1.44
N PRO A 606 -11.57 -14.76 -2.23
CA PRO A 606 -12.56 -15.66 -2.82
C PRO A 606 -13.43 -16.38 -1.79
N ALA A 607 -12.85 -16.70 -0.63
CA ALA A 607 -13.56 -17.39 0.45
C ALA A 607 -14.44 -16.44 1.26
N ILE A 608 -13.92 -15.28 1.68
CA ILE A 608 -14.67 -14.37 2.55
C ILE A 608 -15.89 -13.75 1.86
N TYR A 609 -15.80 -13.43 0.56
CA TYR A 609 -16.95 -12.96 -0.22
C TYR A 609 -18.01 -14.04 -0.38
N LYS A 610 -17.60 -15.31 -0.56
CA LYS A 610 -18.52 -16.46 -0.56
C LYS A 610 -19.19 -16.65 0.81
N PHE A 611 -18.44 -16.53 1.92
CA PHE A 611 -19.00 -16.64 3.26
C PHE A 611 -19.96 -15.49 3.57
N ALA A 612 -19.62 -14.25 3.18
CA ALA A 612 -20.47 -13.08 3.38
C ALA A 612 -21.83 -13.19 2.68
N THR A 613 -21.89 -13.85 1.53
CA THR A 613 -23.14 -14.09 0.79
C THR A 613 -23.93 -15.30 1.29
N SER A 614 -23.40 -16.06 2.26
CA SER A 614 -24.10 -17.19 2.86
C SER A 614 -25.19 -16.70 3.83
N GLY A 615 -26.20 -17.55 4.10
CA GLY A 615 -27.24 -17.24 5.08
C GLY A 615 -26.75 -17.13 6.54
N ASN A 616 -25.47 -17.38 6.79
CA ASN A 616 -24.81 -17.31 8.08
C ASN A 616 -23.44 -16.64 7.93
N SER A 617 -23.45 -15.34 7.56
CA SER A 617 -22.24 -14.53 7.33
C SER A 617 -21.36 -14.41 8.57
N PRO A 618 -20.01 -14.53 8.45
CA PRO A 618 -19.08 -14.19 9.52
C PRO A 618 -18.78 -12.69 9.61
N PHE A 619 -19.53 -11.84 8.92
CA PHE A 619 -19.34 -10.40 8.91
C PHE A 619 -20.58 -9.68 9.38
N THR A 620 -20.38 -8.55 10.07
CA THR A 620 -21.40 -7.58 10.42
C THR A 620 -21.26 -6.36 9.51
N PRO A 621 -22.10 -6.20 8.47
CA PRO A 621 -22.05 -5.05 7.59
C PRO A 621 -22.32 -3.74 8.33
N LEU A 622 -21.54 -2.69 8.05
CA LEU A 622 -21.78 -1.33 8.55
C LEU A 622 -22.70 -0.60 7.57
N ASP A 623 -23.98 -1.00 7.53
CA ASP A 623 -24.95 -0.59 6.51
C ASP A 623 -25.81 0.63 6.89
N ALA A 624 -25.55 1.28 8.03
CA ALA A 624 -26.22 2.52 8.40
C ALA A 624 -25.91 3.62 7.39
N THR A 625 -26.96 4.29 6.88
CA THR A 625 -26.82 5.29 5.81
C THR A 625 -26.85 6.70 6.40
N GLY A 626 -25.93 7.55 5.98
CA GLY A 626 -25.86 8.97 6.34
C GLY A 626 -24.52 9.37 6.95
N THR A 627 -24.44 10.65 7.33
CA THR A 627 -23.31 11.17 8.12
C THR A 627 -23.20 10.43 9.45
N GLY A 628 -21.96 10.17 9.89
CA GLY A 628 -21.71 9.41 11.11
C GLY A 628 -21.58 7.89 10.88
N ASN A 629 -21.56 7.43 9.63
CA ASN A 629 -21.11 6.10 9.22
C ASN A 629 -20.57 6.15 7.79
N ASP A 630 -19.52 6.90 7.58
CA ASP A 630 -18.88 7.12 6.29
C ASP A 630 -17.36 7.24 6.46
N ASN A 631 -16.63 7.17 5.35
CA ASN A 631 -15.20 7.42 5.29
C ASN A 631 -14.90 8.80 4.66
N LEU A 632 -15.63 9.82 5.10
CA LEU A 632 -15.68 11.18 4.56
C LEU A 632 -16.41 11.31 3.21
N TYR A 633 -16.77 10.20 2.58
CA TYR A 633 -17.54 10.19 1.34
C TYR A 633 -18.48 8.98 1.24
N TYR A 634 -17.97 7.76 1.20
CA TYR A 634 -18.79 6.56 1.08
C TYR A 634 -19.44 6.22 2.41
N THR A 635 -20.78 6.16 2.43
CA THR A 635 -21.57 5.78 3.61
C THR A 635 -22.24 4.43 3.40
N GLY A 636 -22.68 3.81 4.49
CA GLY A 636 -23.43 2.57 4.46
C GLY A 636 -24.69 2.65 3.60
N TYR A 637 -25.12 1.51 3.09
CA TYR A 637 -26.38 1.39 2.35
C TYR A 637 -27.18 0.21 2.92
N LYS A 638 -28.31 0.56 3.54
CA LYS A 638 -29.15 -0.39 4.28
C LYS A 638 -29.48 -1.65 3.48
N GLY A 639 -29.07 -2.79 4.03
CA GLY A 639 -29.26 -4.13 3.45
C GLY A 639 -28.19 -4.57 2.44
N ASN A 640 -27.17 -3.77 2.17
CA ASN A 640 -26.02 -4.21 1.40
C ASN A 640 -25.14 -5.12 2.26
N ILE A 641 -24.54 -6.12 1.62
CA ILE A 641 -23.52 -7.01 2.21
C ILE A 641 -22.17 -6.31 2.26
N TYR A 642 -21.88 -5.51 1.23
CA TYR A 642 -20.66 -4.75 1.06
C TYR A 642 -20.97 -3.24 1.02
N ASN A 643 -20.13 -2.44 1.67
CA ASN A 643 -20.19 -0.98 1.64
C ASN A 643 -18.79 -0.42 1.37
N VAL A 644 -18.65 0.49 0.41
CA VAL A 644 -17.33 0.94 -0.10
C VAL A 644 -16.45 1.57 0.99
N GLY A 645 -17.00 2.18 2.03
CA GLY A 645 -16.22 2.75 3.13
C GLY A 645 -15.73 1.72 4.16
N SER A 646 -16.29 0.50 4.18
CA SER A 646 -16.01 -0.51 5.23
C SER A 646 -15.97 -1.96 4.75
N GLY A 647 -16.00 -2.20 3.43
CA GLY A 647 -15.99 -3.55 2.88
C GLY A 647 -17.20 -4.40 3.30
N LEU A 648 -16.95 -5.65 3.61
CA LEU A 648 -17.92 -6.62 4.16
C LEU A 648 -18.32 -6.28 5.60
N GLY A 649 -17.70 -5.27 6.21
CA GLY A 649 -17.87 -4.89 7.60
C GLY A 649 -16.90 -5.62 8.53
N THR A 650 -17.28 -5.73 9.81
CA THR A 650 -16.41 -6.26 10.85
C THR A 650 -16.48 -7.79 10.96
N PRO A 651 -15.34 -8.50 11.16
CA PRO A 651 -15.29 -9.96 11.17
C PRO A 651 -15.66 -10.58 12.53
N ASP A 652 -16.25 -11.78 12.50
CA ASP A 652 -16.26 -12.76 13.58
C ASP A 652 -15.18 -13.81 13.28
N LEU A 653 -14.02 -13.68 13.92
CA LEU A 653 -12.84 -14.50 13.63
C LEU A 653 -12.98 -15.96 14.04
N ALA A 654 -13.78 -16.25 15.08
CA ALA A 654 -14.06 -17.63 15.46
C ALA A 654 -14.92 -18.33 14.39
N LYS A 655 -15.89 -17.61 13.86
CA LYS A 655 -16.74 -18.10 12.79
C LYS A 655 -15.95 -18.24 11.49
N LEU A 656 -15.11 -17.27 11.13
CA LEU A 656 -14.21 -17.37 9.99
C LEU A 656 -13.30 -18.60 10.09
N ALA A 657 -12.69 -18.86 11.25
CA ALA A 657 -11.89 -20.06 11.48
C ALA A 657 -12.69 -21.34 11.21
N SER A 658 -13.95 -21.40 11.68
CA SER A 658 -14.85 -22.53 11.40
C SER A 658 -15.16 -22.66 9.90
N ASP A 659 -15.47 -21.55 9.24
CA ASP A 659 -15.86 -21.54 7.83
C ASP A 659 -14.67 -21.94 6.92
N PHE A 660 -13.45 -21.44 7.20
CA PHE A 660 -12.22 -21.88 6.54
C PHE A 660 -11.94 -23.38 6.74
N GLY A 661 -12.20 -23.92 7.94
CA GLY A 661 -12.06 -25.35 8.24
C GLY A 661 -12.97 -26.24 7.38
N THR A 662 -14.03 -25.70 6.77
CA THR A 662 -14.94 -26.46 5.89
C THR A 662 -14.48 -26.50 4.44
N LEU A 663 -13.57 -25.61 4.01
CA LEU A 663 -13.09 -25.55 2.62
C LEU A 663 -12.15 -26.73 2.26
N GLY A 664 -11.51 -27.35 3.24
CA GLY A 664 -10.58 -28.45 3.07
C GLY A 664 -11.23 -29.85 3.21
N GLN A 665 -12.55 -29.92 3.41
CA GLN A 665 -13.33 -31.15 3.50
C GLN A 665 -14.12 -31.32 2.20
#